data_b4cf17af5de0a53c6bc60bc5d5d5aa57
#
_entry.id   b4cf17af5de0a53c6bc60bc5d5d5aa57
#
_cell.length_a   1.000
_cell.length_b   1.000
_cell.length_c   1.000
_cell.angle_alpha   90.00
_cell.angle_beta   90.00
_cell.angle_gamma   90.00
#
_symmetry.space_group_name_H-M   'P 1'
#
loop_
_entity.id
_entity.type
_entity.pdbx_description
1 polymer ?
#
loop_
_entity_poly.entity_id
_entity_poly.type
_entity_poly.pdbx_seq_one_letter_code
_entity_poly.pdbx_strand_id
1 'polypeptide(L)'
;MCGIVGIFGFNGKPINNLNSRIKKMTAMLRHRGPDQEGVFVSKDNLCAIGNTRLSITDPNCKLKLPLLSNNKNFILTFNGEIYNYNLLRKSLSYKGCKFKTKTDTEVLLEGLVLEDKKFLDKLDGMWAFGFYDISRKKLILSRDLLGERHLFYCVVNGQIIFASEPQPIIYYLKSENISVDIDDNSVICSMFFYACEPGKTLIKNIKRLFPGRNIICEINKEPKEYLYKKLHPEKWFDFFLKSPSEKKIFETFNEILSETVNLRTPLDVPYISSLSGGIDSAIVALYNSNFGKKKIDTLFLDSFGNIYNSEDDHKKLTEKAAARITSSKLKTSHHEFQFDHKETPKILLDLSKNCFDCMFEAGFIMTRQLAMEMKKKNKKVIFMSDGLDELLGYADDYQSWEQNKYFNSNNLKLSASRLFSTSRFTRSILRKLGMNKFIIEHPKKNDFYFSPIHSLGNSDFVSMIIDQKNHKDLVFSYGTIDNIYDDIIKHLNFSQKMALSYCNKSLPDWFNLRSDKGFFGTSVECRLIFQDPKLVEFLISAPDKMRFSNKKAKIFARNIVKNFISEDVSLRKKYGQPMAQTKNLPEWEKELNIKDTIANSDIFNILPFKKGAKEKIINPKYGFNKYKWILYCITRTMNNLKLN
;
A
#
# COMPACT_ATOMS: atom_id res chain seq x y z
N MET A 1 8.66 11.32 -7.27
CA MET A 1 7.21 11.49 -7.21
C MET A 1 6.85 12.78 -6.56
N CYS A 2 5.64 13.23 -6.85
CA CYS A 2 5.23 14.58 -6.56
C CYS A 2 4.46 14.67 -5.24
N GLY A 3 4.31 15.86 -4.71
CA GLY A 3 3.34 16.20 -3.68
C GLY A 3 2.26 17.07 -4.28
N ILE A 4 1.00 16.75 -4.02
CA ILE A 4 -0.14 17.56 -4.42
C ILE A 4 -0.92 18.04 -3.21
N VAL A 5 -1.49 19.23 -3.31
CA VAL A 5 -2.30 19.82 -2.26
C VAL A 5 -3.27 20.84 -2.86
N GLY A 6 -4.45 20.99 -2.26
CA GLY A 6 -5.38 22.02 -2.70
C GLY A 6 -6.52 22.26 -1.71
N ILE A 7 -7.18 23.37 -1.94
CA ILE A 7 -8.33 23.85 -1.19
C ILE A 7 -9.36 24.33 -2.21
N PHE A 8 -10.63 23.94 -2.05
CA PHE A 8 -11.72 24.41 -2.89
C PHE A 8 -12.97 24.69 -2.04
N GLY A 9 -13.43 25.95 -2.11
CA GLY A 9 -14.65 26.42 -1.44
C GLY A 9 -15.88 26.18 -2.31
N PHE A 10 -16.56 25.05 -2.11
CA PHE A 10 -17.76 24.73 -2.88
C PHE A 10 -19.02 25.49 -2.39
N ASN A 11 -18.96 26.15 -1.23
CA ASN A 11 -20.02 27.03 -0.76
C ASN A 11 -20.05 28.39 -1.50
N GLY A 12 -19.14 28.63 -2.47
CA GLY A 12 -19.05 29.84 -3.26
C GLY A 12 -18.52 31.07 -2.51
N LYS A 13 -18.08 30.95 -1.26
CA LYS A 13 -17.52 32.05 -0.47
C LYS A 13 -16.00 32.10 -0.63
N PRO A 14 -15.42 33.30 -0.89
CA PRO A 14 -13.97 33.47 -0.94
C PRO A 14 -13.29 33.04 0.37
N ILE A 15 -12.13 32.38 0.23
CA ILE A 15 -11.34 31.86 1.36
C ILE A 15 -10.25 32.89 1.70
N ASN A 16 -10.18 33.28 2.96
CA ASN A 16 -9.19 34.24 3.45
C ASN A 16 -7.78 33.70 3.44
N ASN A 17 -6.79 34.53 3.16
CA ASN A 17 -5.36 34.18 3.22
C ASN A 17 -4.97 32.96 2.35
N LEU A 18 -5.76 32.66 1.31
CA LEU A 18 -5.66 31.43 0.51
C LEU A 18 -4.25 31.24 -0.09
N ASN A 19 -3.65 32.34 -0.62
CA ASN A 19 -2.30 32.30 -1.20
C ASN A 19 -1.21 31.94 -0.17
N SER A 20 -1.26 32.54 1.01
CA SER A 20 -0.30 32.23 2.09
C SER A 20 -0.44 30.79 2.57
N ARG A 21 -1.68 30.32 2.73
CA ARG A 21 -1.98 28.96 3.17
C ARG A 21 -1.48 27.92 2.18
N ILE A 22 -1.84 28.05 0.90
CA ILE A 22 -1.44 27.07 -0.10
C ILE A 22 0.10 26.99 -0.26
N LYS A 23 0.81 28.13 -0.17
CA LYS A 23 2.28 28.16 -0.18
C LYS A 23 2.87 27.36 0.99
N LYS A 24 2.36 27.55 2.20
CA LYS A 24 2.82 26.80 3.39
C LYS A 24 2.51 25.30 3.25
N MET A 25 1.29 24.95 2.83
CA MET A 25 0.89 23.57 2.61
C MET A 25 1.72 22.88 1.53
N THR A 26 2.06 23.58 0.44
CA THR A 26 2.93 23.06 -0.63
C THR A 26 4.35 22.82 -0.12
N ALA A 27 4.90 23.76 0.65
CA ALA A 27 6.24 23.66 1.23
C ALA A 27 6.39 22.42 2.16
N MET A 28 5.32 22.01 2.85
CA MET A 28 5.32 20.79 3.67
C MET A 28 5.53 19.51 2.86
N LEU A 29 5.32 19.55 1.54
CA LEU A 29 5.47 18.39 0.65
C LEU A 29 6.79 18.38 -0.16
N ARG A 30 7.74 19.31 0.10
CA ARG A 30 9.03 19.39 -0.62
C ARG A 30 9.84 18.11 -0.55
N HIS A 31 9.76 17.38 0.56
CA HIS A 31 10.46 16.10 0.73
C HIS A 31 10.02 15.04 -0.29
N ARG A 32 8.83 15.16 -0.87
CA ARG A 32 8.32 14.28 -1.92
C ARG A 32 8.86 14.66 -3.30
N GLY A 33 8.89 15.94 -3.60
CA GLY A 33 9.29 16.45 -4.91
C GLY A 33 10.16 17.70 -4.79
N PRO A 34 11.49 17.54 -4.60
CA PRO A 34 12.39 18.65 -4.35
C PRO A 34 12.81 19.42 -5.60
N ASP A 35 12.55 18.88 -6.81
CA ASP A 35 13.12 19.43 -8.04
C ASP A 35 12.42 20.71 -8.52
N GLN A 36 11.08 20.80 -8.33
CA GLN A 36 10.30 21.97 -8.71
C GLN A 36 9.08 22.10 -7.80
N GLU A 37 8.59 23.32 -7.58
CA GLU A 37 7.33 23.59 -6.87
C GLU A 37 6.59 24.79 -7.46
N GLY A 38 5.27 24.85 -7.23
CA GLY A 38 4.47 25.98 -7.62
C GLY A 38 3.07 25.94 -7.05
N VAL A 39 2.40 27.09 -7.11
CA VAL A 39 1.02 27.26 -6.61
C VAL A 39 0.19 28.02 -7.62
N PHE A 40 -1.11 27.73 -7.64
CA PHE A 40 -2.14 28.46 -8.35
C PHE A 40 -3.20 28.92 -7.35
N VAL A 41 -3.73 30.14 -7.54
CA VAL A 41 -4.88 30.66 -6.81
C VAL A 41 -5.85 31.26 -7.82
N SER A 42 -7.10 30.88 -7.75
CA SER A 42 -8.16 31.45 -8.60
C SER A 42 -8.44 32.91 -8.25
N LYS A 43 -8.83 33.72 -9.25
CA LYS A 43 -9.06 35.17 -9.06
C LYS A 43 -10.16 35.49 -8.02
N ASP A 44 -11.12 34.59 -7.87
CA ASP A 44 -12.23 34.70 -6.92
C ASP A 44 -11.89 34.12 -5.52
N ASN A 45 -10.66 33.69 -5.29
CA ASN A 45 -10.21 33.06 -4.04
C ASN A 45 -11.03 31.81 -3.61
N LEU A 46 -11.66 31.13 -4.55
CA LEU A 46 -12.40 29.88 -4.26
C LEU A 46 -11.54 28.63 -4.34
N CYS A 47 -10.50 28.64 -5.17
CA CYS A 47 -9.63 27.49 -5.39
C CYS A 47 -8.16 27.86 -5.28
N ALA A 48 -7.40 27.06 -4.55
CA ALA A 48 -5.95 27.10 -4.58
C ALA A 48 -5.38 25.69 -4.67
N ILE A 49 -4.36 25.54 -5.49
CA ILE A 49 -3.71 24.24 -5.78
C ILE A 49 -2.20 24.42 -5.74
N GLY A 50 -1.51 23.50 -5.10
CA GLY A 50 -0.05 23.42 -5.02
C GLY A 50 0.47 22.09 -5.54
N ASN A 51 1.69 22.12 -6.07
CA ASN A 51 2.38 20.93 -6.57
C ASN A 51 3.88 21.02 -6.29
N THR A 52 4.47 19.91 -5.81
CA THR A 52 5.92 19.69 -5.78
C THR A 52 6.27 18.54 -6.70
N ARG A 53 7.38 18.60 -7.46
CA ARG A 53 7.74 17.63 -8.49
C ARG A 53 9.06 16.93 -8.18
N LEU A 54 9.06 15.60 -8.27
CA LEU A 54 10.26 14.79 -8.52
C LEU A 54 10.28 14.47 -10.02
N SER A 55 11.32 14.95 -10.70
CA SER A 55 11.43 14.83 -12.15
C SER A 55 11.96 13.45 -12.54
N ILE A 56 11.06 12.58 -13.01
CA ILE A 56 11.35 11.24 -13.52
C ILE A 56 11.25 11.24 -15.05
N THR A 57 10.07 11.59 -15.59
CA THR A 57 9.85 11.73 -17.03
C THR A 57 10.18 13.14 -17.45
N ASP A 58 11.02 13.29 -18.50
CA ASP A 58 11.56 14.55 -18.97
C ASP A 58 12.21 15.40 -17.84
N PRO A 59 13.30 14.90 -17.20
CA PRO A 59 13.84 15.49 -15.98
C PRO A 59 14.42 16.90 -16.18
N ASN A 60 14.81 17.23 -17.40
CA ASN A 60 15.38 18.54 -17.74
C ASN A 60 14.30 19.60 -18.04
N CYS A 61 13.05 19.19 -18.17
CA CYS A 61 11.95 20.10 -18.45
C CYS A 61 11.57 20.92 -17.20
N LYS A 62 11.64 22.25 -17.33
CA LYS A 62 11.14 23.19 -16.30
C LYS A 62 9.65 23.41 -16.53
N LEU A 63 8.80 22.78 -15.71
CA LEU A 63 7.34 22.98 -15.74
C LEU A 63 6.94 24.17 -14.87
N LYS A 64 6.00 24.96 -15.34
CA LYS A 64 5.27 25.89 -14.46
C LYS A 64 4.16 25.12 -13.77
N LEU A 65 4.37 24.84 -12.48
CA LEU A 65 3.46 24.05 -11.66
C LEU A 65 2.48 24.92 -10.85
N PRO A 66 1.26 24.44 -10.58
CA PRO A 66 0.56 23.33 -11.24
C PRO A 66 0.40 23.56 -12.73
N LEU A 67 0.24 22.49 -13.52
CA LEU A 67 0.25 22.62 -14.98
C LEU A 67 -1.05 23.27 -15.49
N LEU A 68 -0.90 24.29 -16.33
CA LEU A 68 -1.99 25.00 -16.99
C LEU A 68 -2.18 24.45 -18.40
N SER A 69 -3.41 24.14 -18.80
CA SER A 69 -3.75 23.67 -20.13
C SER A 69 -3.44 24.69 -21.24
N ASN A 70 -3.30 24.22 -22.47
CA ASN A 70 -3.02 25.10 -23.60
C ASN A 70 -4.09 26.19 -23.81
N ASN A 71 -5.37 25.87 -23.54
CA ASN A 71 -6.49 26.83 -23.61
C ASN A 71 -6.63 27.72 -22.35
N LYS A 72 -5.76 27.55 -21.36
CA LYS A 72 -5.70 28.30 -20.09
C LYS A 72 -6.95 28.21 -19.19
N ASN A 73 -7.82 27.24 -19.42
CA ASN A 73 -9.05 27.06 -18.65
C ASN A 73 -8.97 25.94 -17.61
N PHE A 74 -7.91 25.15 -17.62
CA PHE A 74 -7.79 24.01 -16.73
C PHE A 74 -6.44 23.98 -16.03
N ILE A 75 -6.46 23.58 -14.76
CA ILE A 75 -5.27 23.41 -13.90
C ILE A 75 -5.20 21.95 -13.47
N LEU A 76 -4.02 21.34 -13.60
CA LEU A 76 -3.74 20.00 -13.12
C LEU A 76 -2.62 20.01 -12.07
N THR A 77 -2.88 19.42 -10.90
CA THR A 77 -1.86 18.98 -9.96
C THR A 77 -1.84 17.46 -9.94
N PHE A 78 -0.65 16.86 -10.09
CA PHE A 78 -0.49 15.44 -10.36
C PHE A 78 0.64 14.82 -9.54
N ASN A 79 0.33 13.68 -8.92
CA ASN A 79 1.29 12.81 -8.24
C ASN A 79 1.13 11.39 -8.79
N GLY A 80 1.97 11.02 -9.73
CA GLY A 80 1.88 9.72 -10.38
C GLY A 80 2.80 9.57 -11.57
N GLU A 81 2.51 8.55 -12.36
CA GLU A 81 3.13 8.23 -13.64
C GLU A 81 2.08 7.57 -14.54
N ILE A 82 1.88 8.07 -15.76
CA ILE A 82 1.03 7.45 -16.76
C ILE A 82 1.93 6.64 -17.70
N TYR A 83 1.98 5.33 -17.51
CA TYR A 83 2.94 4.46 -18.19
C TYR A 83 2.74 4.38 -19.70
N ASN A 84 1.50 4.40 -20.16
CA ASN A 84 1.16 4.36 -21.59
C ASN A 84 1.09 5.75 -22.25
N TYR A 85 1.68 6.79 -21.64
CA TYR A 85 1.59 8.19 -22.10
C TYR A 85 2.08 8.38 -23.53
N ASN A 86 3.07 7.62 -24.00
CA ASN A 86 3.58 7.72 -25.36
C ASN A 86 2.54 7.29 -26.42
N LEU A 87 1.75 6.25 -26.13
CA LEU A 87 0.64 5.80 -26.98
C LEU A 87 -0.50 6.82 -26.98
N LEU A 88 -0.84 7.31 -25.79
CA LEU A 88 -1.89 8.33 -25.61
C LEU A 88 -1.50 9.64 -26.31
N ARG A 89 -0.25 10.07 -26.19
CA ARG A 89 0.28 11.26 -26.88
C ARG A 89 0.07 11.16 -28.38
N LYS A 90 0.44 10.04 -29.00
CA LYS A 90 0.21 9.81 -30.44
C LYS A 90 -1.27 9.94 -30.79
N SER A 91 -2.15 9.24 -30.05
CA SER A 91 -3.60 9.30 -30.26
C SER A 91 -4.17 10.71 -30.15
N LEU A 92 -3.75 11.47 -29.12
CA LEU A 92 -4.19 12.85 -28.91
C LEU A 92 -3.64 13.80 -30.00
N SER A 93 -2.39 13.57 -30.45
CA SER A 93 -1.82 14.36 -31.55
C SER A 93 -2.62 14.18 -32.86
N TYR A 94 -3.08 12.97 -33.18
CA TYR A 94 -3.99 12.74 -34.31
C TYR A 94 -5.33 13.48 -34.18
N LYS A 95 -5.76 13.77 -32.95
CA LYS A 95 -6.95 14.57 -32.67
C LYS A 95 -6.67 16.08 -32.56
N GLY A 96 -5.46 16.52 -32.97
CA GLY A 96 -5.09 17.92 -33.03
C GLY A 96 -4.47 18.51 -31.76
N CYS A 97 -4.24 17.71 -30.71
CA CYS A 97 -3.55 18.20 -29.52
C CYS A 97 -2.08 18.51 -29.82
N LYS A 98 -1.62 19.66 -29.35
CA LYS A 98 -0.23 20.09 -29.43
C LYS A 98 0.42 20.01 -28.04
N PHE A 99 1.62 19.44 -27.99
CA PHE A 99 2.37 19.25 -26.75
C PHE A 99 3.65 20.11 -26.75
N LYS A 100 3.97 20.69 -25.59
CA LYS A 100 5.14 21.56 -25.36
C LYS A 100 6.29 20.81 -24.68
N THR A 101 5.96 19.73 -23.97
CA THR A 101 6.89 18.93 -23.18
C THR A 101 6.81 17.46 -23.57
N LYS A 102 7.72 16.63 -23.08
CA LYS A 102 7.65 15.17 -23.23
C LYS A 102 7.02 14.48 -22.01
N THR A 103 6.50 15.25 -21.06
CA THR A 103 5.97 14.69 -19.82
C THR A 103 4.63 13.98 -20.00
N ASP A 104 4.42 12.96 -19.21
CA ASP A 104 3.14 12.26 -19.04
C ASP A 104 2.06 13.17 -18.44
N THR A 105 2.46 14.10 -17.58
CA THR A 105 1.58 15.09 -16.93
C THR A 105 0.84 15.96 -17.95
N GLU A 106 1.53 16.41 -19.02
CA GLU A 106 0.90 17.18 -20.09
C GLU A 106 -0.07 16.31 -20.90
N VAL A 107 0.27 15.04 -21.13
CA VAL A 107 -0.62 14.09 -21.81
C VAL A 107 -1.89 13.86 -21.00
N LEU A 108 -1.76 13.70 -19.69
CA LEU A 108 -2.91 13.57 -18.80
C LEU A 108 -3.79 14.82 -18.84
N LEU A 109 -3.20 16.01 -18.74
CA LEU A 109 -3.93 17.28 -18.77
C LEU A 109 -4.71 17.45 -20.08
N GLU A 110 -4.05 17.40 -21.21
CA GLU A 110 -4.69 17.64 -22.51
C GLU A 110 -5.68 16.53 -22.88
N GLY A 111 -5.46 15.29 -22.44
CA GLY A 111 -6.41 14.21 -22.58
C GLY A 111 -7.70 14.42 -21.77
N LEU A 112 -7.59 14.89 -20.52
CA LEU A 112 -8.75 15.27 -19.70
C LEU A 112 -9.49 16.48 -20.27
N VAL A 113 -8.77 17.46 -20.83
CA VAL A 113 -9.39 18.61 -21.51
C VAL A 113 -10.21 18.17 -22.72
N LEU A 114 -9.70 17.23 -23.52
CA LEU A 114 -10.35 16.80 -24.75
C LEU A 114 -11.50 15.80 -24.53
N GLU A 115 -11.31 14.83 -23.62
CA GLU A 115 -12.20 13.67 -23.48
C GLU A 115 -12.92 13.59 -22.13
N ASP A 116 -12.65 14.57 -21.22
CA ASP A 116 -13.20 14.60 -19.86
C ASP A 116 -12.90 13.29 -19.13
N LYS A 117 -13.77 12.87 -18.22
CA LYS A 117 -13.65 11.64 -17.42
C LYS A 117 -13.50 10.35 -18.23
N LYS A 118 -13.96 10.31 -19.48
CA LYS A 118 -13.77 9.15 -20.40
C LYS A 118 -12.30 8.86 -20.69
N PHE A 119 -11.42 9.84 -20.52
CA PHE A 119 -9.99 9.64 -20.69
C PHE A 119 -9.40 8.70 -19.64
N LEU A 120 -9.99 8.64 -18.44
CA LEU A 120 -9.54 7.77 -17.34
C LEU A 120 -9.56 6.29 -17.71
N ASP A 121 -10.51 5.86 -18.54
CA ASP A 121 -10.62 4.45 -18.97
C ASP A 121 -9.41 3.98 -19.79
N LYS A 122 -8.71 4.93 -20.44
CA LYS A 122 -7.55 4.68 -21.30
C LYS A 122 -6.23 4.68 -20.58
N LEU A 123 -6.22 5.17 -19.33
CA LEU A 123 -4.98 5.31 -18.57
C LEU A 123 -4.49 3.95 -18.05
N ASP A 124 -3.20 3.71 -18.25
CA ASP A 124 -2.42 2.72 -17.53
C ASP A 124 -1.35 3.48 -16.73
N GLY A 125 -1.42 3.36 -15.40
CA GLY A 125 -0.54 4.12 -14.54
C GLY A 125 -0.97 4.10 -13.07
N MET A 126 -0.24 4.85 -12.29
CA MET A 126 -0.48 5.11 -10.89
C MET A 126 -0.68 6.60 -10.68
N TRP A 127 -1.74 7.00 -10.00
CA TRP A 127 -2.00 8.43 -9.82
C TRP A 127 -2.85 8.82 -8.61
N ALA A 128 -2.58 10.04 -8.18
CA ALA A 128 -3.51 10.90 -7.46
C ALA A 128 -3.44 12.28 -8.11
N PHE A 129 -4.57 12.87 -8.47
CA PHE A 129 -4.56 14.21 -9.05
C PHE A 129 -5.76 15.06 -8.62
N GLY A 130 -5.58 16.37 -8.77
CA GLY A 130 -6.64 17.38 -8.74
C GLY A 130 -6.69 18.10 -10.08
N PHE A 131 -7.86 18.09 -10.73
CA PHE A 131 -8.12 18.74 -12.01
C PHE A 131 -9.21 19.80 -11.83
N TYR A 132 -8.87 21.07 -12.05
CA TYR A 132 -9.75 22.20 -11.83
C TYR A 132 -10.12 22.90 -13.13
N ASP A 133 -11.42 22.96 -13.43
CA ASP A 133 -12.00 23.78 -14.50
C ASP A 133 -12.29 25.16 -13.96
N ILE A 134 -11.54 26.15 -14.43
CA ILE A 134 -11.61 27.54 -13.99
C ILE A 134 -12.95 28.16 -14.40
N SER A 135 -13.43 27.86 -15.59
CA SER A 135 -14.63 28.46 -16.14
C SER A 135 -15.90 27.96 -15.43
N ARG A 136 -15.97 26.65 -15.19
CA ARG A 136 -17.10 26.01 -14.51
C ARG A 136 -16.96 25.98 -13.00
N LYS A 137 -15.82 26.42 -12.46
CA LYS A 137 -15.50 26.33 -11.01
C LYS A 137 -15.75 24.91 -10.47
N LYS A 138 -15.19 23.92 -11.16
CA LYS A 138 -15.38 22.51 -10.86
C LYS A 138 -14.03 21.85 -10.60
N LEU A 139 -13.92 21.15 -9.47
CA LEU A 139 -12.75 20.38 -9.10
C LEU A 139 -13.07 18.88 -9.19
N ILE A 140 -12.18 18.12 -9.83
CA ILE A 140 -12.19 16.66 -9.84
C ILE A 140 -10.94 16.17 -9.13
N LEU A 141 -11.11 15.34 -8.10
CA LEU A 141 -10.04 14.56 -7.46
C LEU A 141 -10.14 13.13 -7.94
N SER A 142 -9.01 12.50 -8.23
CA SER A 142 -8.97 11.12 -8.75
C SER A 142 -7.85 10.31 -8.12
N ARG A 143 -8.10 9.03 -7.89
CA ARG A 143 -7.11 8.06 -7.43
C ARG A 143 -7.11 6.82 -8.33
N ASP A 144 -5.94 6.26 -8.62
CA ASP A 144 -5.77 5.08 -9.48
C ASP A 144 -6.51 3.83 -8.98
N LEU A 145 -6.66 2.86 -9.87
CA LEU A 145 -7.49 1.66 -9.66
C LEU A 145 -7.03 0.77 -8.51
N LEU A 146 -5.73 0.67 -8.24
CA LEU A 146 -5.16 -0.15 -7.17
C LEU A 146 -4.67 0.67 -5.97
N GLY A 147 -4.86 2.00 -6.03
CA GLY A 147 -4.51 2.91 -4.95
C GLY A 147 -3.01 2.97 -4.68
N GLU A 148 -2.20 2.83 -5.73
CA GLU A 148 -0.74 2.95 -5.62
C GLU A 148 -0.31 4.34 -5.13
N ARG A 149 -1.13 5.36 -5.44
CA ARG A 149 -0.92 6.73 -4.96
C ARG A 149 -2.01 7.13 -3.98
N HIS A 150 -1.60 7.78 -2.89
CA HIS A 150 -2.54 8.21 -1.86
C HIS A 150 -3.07 9.62 -2.15
N LEU A 151 -4.36 9.79 -1.86
CA LEU A 151 -5.04 11.07 -1.85
C LEU A 151 -5.87 11.17 -0.58
N PHE A 152 -5.46 12.06 0.31
CA PHE A 152 -6.16 12.38 1.54
C PHE A 152 -7.04 13.60 1.33
N TYR A 153 -8.19 13.65 1.99
CA TYR A 153 -9.10 14.79 1.92
C TYR A 153 -9.91 14.98 3.20
N CYS A 154 -10.37 16.19 3.39
CA CYS A 154 -11.30 16.58 4.45
C CYS A 154 -12.36 17.52 3.88
N VAL A 155 -13.61 17.32 4.27
CA VAL A 155 -14.72 18.23 3.93
C VAL A 155 -15.17 18.92 5.20
N VAL A 156 -15.09 20.25 5.23
CA VAL A 156 -15.40 21.04 6.41
C VAL A 156 -15.77 22.48 6.01
N ASN A 157 -16.76 23.07 6.68
CA ASN A 157 -17.19 24.47 6.49
C ASN A 157 -17.46 24.87 5.02
N GLY A 158 -18.03 23.97 4.21
CA GLY A 158 -18.30 24.20 2.79
C GLY A 158 -17.05 24.23 1.91
N GLN A 159 -15.98 23.57 2.36
CA GLN A 159 -14.71 23.48 1.66
C GLN A 159 -14.25 22.04 1.62
N ILE A 160 -13.54 21.66 0.54
CA ILE A 160 -12.75 20.43 0.47
C ILE A 160 -11.26 20.79 0.45
N ILE A 161 -10.51 20.15 1.34
CA ILE A 161 -9.07 20.26 1.43
C ILE A 161 -8.49 18.88 1.06
N PHE A 162 -7.50 18.82 0.17
CA PHE A 162 -6.88 17.57 -0.24
C PHE A 162 -5.36 17.67 -0.28
N ALA A 163 -4.69 16.55 -0.07
CA ALA A 163 -3.24 16.47 -0.13
C ALA A 163 -2.73 15.03 -0.33
N SER A 164 -1.48 14.89 -0.77
CA SER A 164 -0.76 13.60 -0.79
C SER A 164 -0.45 13.05 0.61
N GLU A 165 -0.51 13.87 1.64
CA GLU A 165 -0.24 13.52 3.04
C GLU A 165 -1.22 14.23 3.98
N PRO A 166 -1.52 13.67 5.17
CA PRO A 166 -2.42 14.32 6.13
C PRO A 166 -1.91 15.66 6.68
N GLN A 167 -0.58 15.83 6.80
CA GLN A 167 0.02 16.98 7.46
C GLN A 167 -0.44 18.35 6.93
N PRO A 168 -0.49 18.62 5.60
CA PRO A 168 -1.01 19.89 5.09
C PRO A 168 -2.47 20.13 5.45
N ILE A 169 -3.28 19.05 5.51
CA ILE A 169 -4.69 19.15 5.91
C ILE A 169 -4.79 19.50 7.40
N ILE A 170 -4.01 18.86 8.25
CA ILE A 170 -3.94 19.15 9.69
C ILE A 170 -3.55 20.62 9.92
N TYR A 171 -2.52 21.10 9.21
CA TYR A 171 -2.14 22.51 9.26
C TYR A 171 -3.32 23.43 8.92
N TYR A 172 -4.06 23.12 7.85
CA TYR A 172 -5.22 23.91 7.45
C TYR A 172 -6.30 23.92 8.54
N LEU A 173 -6.70 22.75 9.05
CA LEU A 173 -7.72 22.63 10.09
C LEU A 173 -7.36 23.45 11.34
N LYS A 174 -6.11 23.35 11.81
CA LYS A 174 -5.63 24.13 12.95
C LYS A 174 -5.64 25.63 12.67
N SER A 175 -5.29 26.06 11.44
CA SER A 175 -5.34 27.48 11.06
C SER A 175 -6.75 28.07 11.03
N GLU A 176 -7.78 27.21 10.98
CA GLU A 176 -9.19 27.54 11.08
C GLU A 176 -9.79 27.27 12.48
N ASN A 177 -8.95 26.97 13.48
CA ASN A 177 -9.35 26.59 14.84
C ASN A 177 -10.30 25.37 14.88
N ILE A 178 -10.16 24.44 13.92
CA ILE A 178 -10.91 23.19 13.89
C ILE A 178 -10.12 22.12 14.63
N SER A 179 -10.80 21.40 15.53
CA SER A 179 -10.17 20.32 16.32
C SER A 179 -9.67 19.20 15.41
N VAL A 180 -8.52 18.62 15.78
CA VAL A 180 -7.90 17.50 15.09
C VAL A 180 -7.73 16.37 16.08
N ASP A 181 -8.68 15.44 16.07
CA ASP A 181 -8.79 14.35 17.02
C ASP A 181 -8.42 13.02 16.39
N ILE A 182 -8.06 12.04 17.23
CA ILE A 182 -7.81 10.66 16.81
C ILE A 182 -9.13 9.94 16.59
N ASP A 183 -9.18 9.07 15.56
CA ASP A 183 -10.30 8.18 15.30
C ASP A 183 -10.11 6.84 16.04
N ASP A 184 -10.91 6.60 17.07
CA ASP A 184 -10.82 5.42 17.94
C ASP A 184 -10.96 4.11 17.17
N ASN A 185 -11.87 4.07 16.22
CA ASN A 185 -12.13 2.88 15.42
C ASN A 185 -10.94 2.55 14.53
N SER A 186 -10.31 3.55 13.91
CA SER A 186 -9.11 3.37 13.11
C SER A 186 -7.93 2.89 13.96
N VAL A 187 -7.80 3.36 15.20
CA VAL A 187 -6.79 2.85 16.13
C VAL A 187 -7.04 1.38 16.45
N ILE A 188 -8.28 1.00 16.76
CA ILE A 188 -8.64 -0.39 17.07
C ILE A 188 -8.40 -1.29 15.83
N CYS A 189 -8.83 -0.87 14.64
CA CYS A 189 -8.54 -1.59 13.39
C CYS A 189 -7.03 -1.76 13.18
N SER A 190 -6.24 -0.74 13.44
CA SER A 190 -4.79 -0.80 13.27
C SER A 190 -4.11 -1.79 14.21
N MET A 191 -4.65 -1.99 15.40
CA MET A 191 -4.17 -3.02 16.34
C MET A 191 -4.46 -4.45 15.85
N PHE A 192 -5.54 -4.65 15.10
CA PHE A 192 -5.87 -5.95 14.50
C PHE A 192 -5.15 -6.19 13.17
N PHE A 193 -5.15 -5.20 12.28
CA PHE A 193 -4.85 -5.36 10.86
C PHE A 193 -3.61 -4.59 10.37
N TYR A 194 -2.93 -3.82 11.25
CA TYR A 194 -1.87 -2.88 10.89
C TYR A 194 -2.27 -1.75 9.92
N ALA A 195 -3.55 -1.56 9.72
CA ALA A 195 -4.13 -0.54 8.87
C ALA A 195 -5.34 0.09 9.55
N CYS A 196 -5.65 1.33 9.21
CA CYS A 196 -6.89 1.97 9.62
C CYS A 196 -8.11 1.29 8.98
N GLU A 197 -9.29 1.63 9.46
CA GLU A 197 -10.53 1.28 8.75
C GLU A 197 -10.45 1.78 7.29
N PRO A 198 -10.90 0.98 6.30
CA PRO A 198 -10.80 1.35 4.89
C PRO A 198 -11.36 2.74 4.60
N GLY A 199 -10.63 3.54 3.84
CA GLY A 199 -11.00 4.92 3.51
C GLY A 199 -10.83 5.93 4.65
N LYS A 200 -10.44 5.51 5.86
CA LYS A 200 -10.15 6.39 7.00
C LYS A 200 -8.65 6.51 7.26
N THR A 201 -8.30 7.40 8.16
CA THR A 201 -6.95 7.58 8.72
C THR A 201 -7.01 7.51 10.24
N LEU A 202 -5.88 7.63 10.92
CA LEU A 202 -5.86 7.81 12.38
C LEU A 202 -6.52 9.12 12.83
N ILE A 203 -6.72 10.08 11.93
CA ILE A 203 -7.26 11.40 12.23
C ILE A 203 -8.74 11.44 11.86
N LYS A 204 -9.57 11.74 12.84
CA LYS A 204 -11.00 12.00 12.63
C LYS A 204 -11.21 13.08 11.57
N ASN A 205 -12.15 12.88 10.66
CA ASN A 205 -12.46 13.82 9.56
C ASN A 205 -11.45 13.86 8.40
N ILE A 206 -10.25 13.29 8.51
CA ILE A 206 -9.36 13.12 7.35
C ILE A 206 -9.59 11.74 6.76
N LYS A 207 -10.07 11.72 5.52
CA LYS A 207 -10.37 10.49 4.78
C LYS A 207 -9.31 10.23 3.72
N ARG A 208 -9.26 9.00 3.26
CA ARG A 208 -8.47 8.55 2.12
C ARG A 208 -9.43 8.20 0.99
N LEU A 209 -9.25 8.79 -0.19
CA LEU A 209 -10.07 8.42 -1.36
C LEU A 209 -9.84 6.96 -1.70
N PHE A 210 -10.92 6.20 -1.89
CA PHE A 210 -10.83 4.79 -2.27
C PHE A 210 -10.21 4.63 -3.67
N PRO A 211 -9.55 3.48 -3.95
CA PRO A 211 -9.06 3.13 -5.28
C PRO A 211 -10.16 3.14 -6.34
N GLY A 212 -9.83 3.54 -7.56
CA GLY A 212 -10.78 3.54 -8.67
C GLY A 212 -11.90 4.56 -8.55
N ARG A 213 -11.75 5.58 -7.69
CA ARG A 213 -12.79 6.58 -7.45
C ARG A 213 -12.33 8.00 -7.71
N ASN A 214 -13.34 8.83 -8.01
CA ASN A 214 -13.22 10.27 -8.19
C ASN A 214 -14.12 10.98 -7.17
N ILE A 215 -13.70 12.18 -6.73
CA ILE A 215 -14.59 13.14 -6.07
C ILE A 215 -14.85 14.30 -7.02
N ILE A 216 -16.12 14.65 -7.22
CA ILE A 216 -16.52 15.81 -8.01
C ILE A 216 -17.06 16.87 -7.06
N CYS A 217 -16.46 18.06 -7.14
CA CYS A 217 -16.85 19.23 -6.35
C CYS A 217 -17.32 20.34 -7.29
N GLU A 218 -18.52 20.83 -7.08
CA GLU A 218 -19.14 21.93 -7.84
C GLU A 218 -19.69 22.98 -6.86
N ILE A 219 -19.79 24.22 -7.29
CA ILE A 219 -20.31 25.31 -6.46
C ILE A 219 -21.75 25.00 -6.00
N ASN A 220 -22.00 25.26 -4.72
CA ASN A 220 -23.28 25.04 -4.04
C ASN A 220 -23.78 23.58 -4.05
N LYS A 221 -22.85 22.63 -4.21
CA LYS A 221 -23.16 21.20 -4.11
C LYS A 221 -22.16 20.51 -3.20
N GLU A 222 -22.66 19.57 -2.37
CA GLU A 222 -21.78 18.72 -1.59
C GLU A 222 -20.90 17.85 -2.50
N PRO A 223 -19.61 17.68 -2.17
CA PRO A 223 -18.71 16.80 -2.90
C PRO A 223 -19.26 15.37 -2.98
N LYS A 224 -19.26 14.80 -4.18
CA LYS A 224 -19.75 13.43 -4.41
C LYS A 224 -18.63 12.53 -4.89
N GLU A 225 -18.55 11.35 -4.28
CA GLU A 225 -17.62 10.28 -4.67
C GLU A 225 -18.28 9.37 -5.71
N TYR A 226 -17.55 9.03 -6.76
CA TYR A 226 -17.99 8.19 -7.87
C TYR A 226 -16.95 7.11 -8.17
N LEU A 227 -17.40 5.87 -8.31
CA LEU A 227 -16.61 4.80 -8.88
C LEU A 227 -16.46 5.04 -10.40
N TYR A 228 -15.23 5.19 -10.89
CA TYR A 228 -14.98 5.29 -12.34
C TYR A 228 -14.48 3.98 -12.92
N LYS A 229 -13.83 3.12 -12.11
CA LYS A 229 -13.28 1.84 -12.56
C LYS A 229 -13.21 0.83 -11.41
N LYS A 230 -13.48 -0.44 -11.67
CA LYS A 230 -13.24 -1.58 -10.77
C LYS A 230 -12.45 -2.68 -11.50
N LEU A 231 -11.91 -3.63 -10.76
CA LEU A 231 -11.29 -4.83 -11.34
C LEU A 231 -12.35 -5.73 -11.97
N HIS A 232 -12.01 -6.37 -13.08
CA HIS A 232 -12.86 -7.23 -13.88
C HIS A 232 -12.22 -8.61 -14.10
N PRO A 233 -11.98 -9.43 -13.04
CA PRO A 233 -11.37 -10.74 -13.19
C PRO A 233 -12.20 -11.68 -14.06
N GLU A 234 -13.53 -11.48 -14.19
CA GLU A 234 -14.42 -12.28 -15.03
C GLU A 234 -14.02 -12.30 -16.51
N LYS A 235 -13.25 -11.32 -16.98
CA LYS A 235 -12.69 -11.31 -18.35
C LYS A 235 -11.79 -12.52 -18.65
N TRP A 236 -11.26 -13.16 -17.62
CA TRP A 236 -10.37 -14.31 -17.73
C TRP A 236 -11.03 -15.65 -17.42
N PHE A 237 -12.32 -15.65 -17.00
CA PHE A 237 -13.00 -16.91 -16.65
C PHE A 237 -13.05 -17.89 -17.80
N ASP A 238 -13.43 -17.45 -18.99
CA ASP A 238 -13.48 -18.32 -20.18
C ASP A 238 -12.13 -18.92 -20.55
N PHE A 239 -11.04 -18.15 -20.32
CA PHE A 239 -9.69 -18.64 -20.54
C PHE A 239 -9.39 -19.83 -19.60
N PHE A 240 -9.67 -19.69 -18.30
CA PHE A 240 -9.38 -20.75 -17.31
C PHE A 240 -10.40 -21.90 -17.34
N LEU A 241 -11.66 -21.66 -17.70
CA LEU A 241 -12.69 -22.70 -17.85
C LEU A 241 -12.32 -23.69 -18.98
N LYS A 242 -11.69 -23.22 -20.03
CA LYS A 242 -11.17 -24.08 -21.11
C LYS A 242 -9.98 -24.97 -20.68
N SER A 243 -9.61 -24.91 -19.41
CA SER A 243 -8.50 -25.68 -18.83
C SER A 243 -7.20 -25.63 -19.65
N PRO A 244 -6.65 -24.44 -19.89
CA PRO A 244 -5.47 -24.28 -20.74
C PRO A 244 -4.27 -25.05 -20.19
N SER A 245 -3.36 -25.47 -21.07
CA SER A 245 -2.11 -26.12 -20.66
C SER A 245 -1.25 -25.16 -19.82
N GLU A 246 -0.39 -25.70 -18.98
CA GLU A 246 0.56 -24.89 -18.18
C GLU A 246 1.44 -24.01 -19.08
N LYS A 247 1.83 -24.51 -20.26
CA LYS A 247 2.55 -23.75 -21.27
C LYS A 247 1.74 -22.51 -21.71
N LYS A 248 0.45 -22.69 -22.05
CA LYS A 248 -0.40 -21.57 -22.49
C LYS A 248 -0.64 -20.53 -21.38
N ILE A 249 -0.81 -20.99 -20.14
CA ILE A 249 -0.91 -20.11 -18.97
C ILE A 249 0.37 -19.29 -18.82
N PHE A 250 1.55 -19.96 -18.92
CA PHE A 250 2.84 -19.27 -18.82
C PHE A 250 3.05 -18.26 -19.97
N GLU A 251 2.71 -18.62 -21.21
CA GLU A 251 2.81 -17.73 -22.37
C GLU A 251 1.98 -16.46 -22.15
N THR A 252 0.70 -16.61 -21.74
CA THR A 252 -0.18 -15.48 -21.47
C THR A 252 0.33 -14.61 -20.32
N PHE A 253 0.77 -15.21 -19.20
CA PHE A 253 1.39 -14.50 -18.10
C PHE A 253 2.65 -13.75 -18.55
N ASN A 254 3.50 -14.40 -19.34
CA ASN A 254 4.74 -13.82 -19.86
C ASN A 254 4.48 -12.61 -20.77
N GLU A 255 3.47 -12.69 -21.64
CA GLU A 255 3.04 -11.56 -22.49
C GLU A 255 2.61 -10.37 -21.62
N ILE A 256 1.70 -10.58 -20.66
CA ILE A 256 1.18 -9.53 -19.78
C ILE A 256 2.33 -8.92 -18.96
N LEU A 257 3.15 -9.74 -18.29
CA LEU A 257 4.19 -9.25 -17.41
C LEU A 257 5.34 -8.56 -18.15
N SER A 258 5.69 -9.04 -19.36
CA SER A 258 6.69 -8.39 -20.21
C SER A 258 6.21 -7.01 -20.68
N GLU A 259 4.94 -6.90 -21.10
CA GLU A 259 4.32 -5.61 -21.45
C GLU A 259 4.34 -4.65 -20.25
N THR A 260 3.91 -5.14 -19.10
CA THR A 260 3.90 -4.39 -17.83
C THR A 260 5.28 -3.84 -17.47
N VAL A 261 6.32 -4.67 -17.53
CA VAL A 261 7.70 -4.27 -17.22
C VAL A 261 8.21 -3.24 -18.22
N ASN A 262 7.95 -3.43 -19.51
CA ASN A 262 8.35 -2.49 -20.55
C ASN A 262 7.72 -1.12 -20.34
N LEU A 263 6.41 -1.06 -20.06
CA LEU A 263 5.70 0.20 -19.81
C LEU A 263 6.18 0.90 -18.53
N ARG A 264 6.48 0.13 -17.47
CA ARG A 264 6.90 0.67 -16.17
C ARG A 264 8.41 0.96 -16.11
N THR A 265 9.22 0.55 -17.07
CA THR A 265 10.65 0.86 -17.10
C THR A 265 10.87 2.34 -17.42
N PRO A 266 11.53 3.13 -16.51
CA PRO A 266 11.80 4.53 -16.80
C PRO A 266 12.80 4.66 -17.93
N LEU A 267 12.58 5.63 -18.81
CA LEU A 267 13.45 5.87 -19.97
C LEU A 267 14.53 6.92 -19.68
N ASP A 268 14.24 7.87 -18.81
CA ASP A 268 15.01 9.11 -18.65
C ASP A 268 15.88 9.15 -17.37
N VAL A 269 15.68 8.19 -16.44
CA VAL A 269 16.41 8.17 -15.18
C VAL A 269 16.89 6.76 -14.82
N PRO A 270 18.02 6.63 -14.07
CA PRO A 270 18.52 5.35 -13.64
C PRO A 270 17.60 4.71 -12.59
N TYR A 271 17.45 3.39 -12.67
CA TYR A 271 16.62 2.60 -11.76
C TYR A 271 17.37 1.40 -11.16
N ILE A 272 16.79 0.77 -10.17
CA ILE A 272 17.30 -0.43 -9.53
C ILE A 272 16.14 -1.39 -9.22
N SER A 273 16.41 -2.69 -9.15
CA SER A 273 15.44 -3.71 -8.77
C SER A 273 15.76 -4.24 -7.37
N SER A 274 14.77 -4.22 -6.47
CA SER A 274 14.93 -4.90 -5.18
C SER A 274 15.05 -6.40 -5.39
N LEU A 275 16.02 -7.04 -4.72
CA LEU A 275 16.27 -8.47 -4.81
C LEU A 275 16.46 -9.08 -3.41
N SER A 276 15.35 -9.39 -2.75
CA SER A 276 15.33 -9.88 -1.37
C SER A 276 15.70 -11.36 -1.19
N GLY A 277 16.01 -12.08 -2.28
CA GLY A 277 16.19 -13.53 -2.26
C GLY A 277 14.87 -14.32 -2.19
N GLY A 278 13.72 -13.63 -2.21
CA GLY A 278 12.39 -14.25 -2.32
C GLY A 278 12.00 -14.49 -3.78
N ILE A 279 10.99 -15.36 -3.97
CA ILE A 279 10.45 -15.75 -5.29
C ILE A 279 9.97 -14.51 -6.05
N ASP A 280 9.25 -13.61 -5.38
CA ASP A 280 8.62 -12.45 -6.01
C ASP A 280 9.66 -11.48 -6.58
N SER A 281 10.65 -11.13 -5.78
CA SER A 281 11.75 -10.26 -6.20
C SER A 281 12.63 -10.92 -7.27
N ALA A 282 12.76 -12.24 -7.24
CA ALA A 282 13.47 -12.99 -8.27
C ALA A 282 12.74 -12.90 -9.63
N ILE A 283 11.41 -12.99 -9.68
CA ILE A 283 10.61 -12.79 -10.89
C ILE A 283 10.72 -11.35 -11.39
N VAL A 284 10.63 -10.36 -10.51
CA VAL A 284 10.82 -8.94 -10.90
C VAL A 284 12.19 -8.73 -11.55
N ALA A 285 13.25 -9.26 -10.95
CA ALA A 285 14.61 -9.17 -11.51
C ALA A 285 14.75 -9.93 -12.84
N LEU A 286 14.11 -11.10 -12.97
CA LEU A 286 14.09 -11.90 -14.20
C LEU A 286 13.53 -11.10 -15.38
N TYR A 287 12.38 -10.48 -15.21
CA TYR A 287 11.73 -9.71 -16.27
C TYR A 287 12.42 -8.36 -16.52
N ASN A 288 12.85 -7.64 -15.49
CA ASN A 288 13.59 -6.39 -15.65
C ASN A 288 14.93 -6.58 -16.37
N SER A 289 15.58 -7.74 -16.18
CA SER A 289 16.79 -8.12 -16.91
C SER A 289 16.53 -8.73 -18.28
N ASN A 290 15.27 -8.82 -18.71
CA ASN A 290 14.87 -9.54 -19.91
C ASN A 290 15.51 -10.93 -19.95
N PHE A 291 15.25 -11.75 -18.92
CA PHE A 291 15.81 -13.10 -18.74
C PHE A 291 17.36 -13.13 -18.78
N GLY A 292 17.99 -12.11 -18.17
CA GLY A 292 19.46 -11.97 -18.09
C GLY A 292 20.13 -11.44 -19.36
N LYS A 293 19.36 -10.99 -20.36
CA LYS A 293 19.87 -10.37 -21.61
C LYS A 293 20.24 -8.88 -21.44
N LYS A 294 19.61 -8.22 -20.47
CA LYS A 294 19.85 -6.80 -20.15
C LYS A 294 20.51 -6.70 -18.78
N LYS A 295 21.65 -6.02 -18.70
CA LYS A 295 22.31 -5.73 -17.42
C LYS A 295 21.51 -4.70 -16.65
N ILE A 296 21.14 -5.05 -15.42
CA ILE A 296 20.41 -4.16 -14.48
C ILE A 296 21.13 -4.13 -13.14
N ASP A 297 20.89 -3.07 -12.37
CA ASP A 297 21.31 -3.01 -10.96
C ASP A 297 20.27 -3.72 -10.09
N THR A 298 20.72 -4.51 -9.12
CA THR A 298 19.89 -5.12 -8.08
C THR A 298 20.37 -4.77 -6.69
N LEU A 299 19.47 -4.69 -5.73
CA LEU A 299 19.74 -4.26 -4.37
C LEU A 299 19.19 -5.23 -3.34
N PHE A 300 20.02 -5.71 -2.43
CA PHE A 300 19.67 -6.54 -1.30
C PHE A 300 19.89 -5.78 0.01
N LEU A 301 18.87 -5.81 0.88
CA LEU A 301 18.96 -5.32 2.24
C LEU A 301 19.06 -6.51 3.20
N ASP A 302 20.21 -6.66 3.84
CA ASP A 302 20.43 -7.67 4.87
C ASP A 302 19.85 -7.21 6.21
N SER A 303 18.59 -7.55 6.45
CA SER A 303 17.88 -7.18 7.67
C SER A 303 18.10 -8.18 8.82
N PHE A 304 18.69 -9.33 8.52
CA PHE A 304 18.84 -10.42 9.49
C PHE A 304 20.21 -10.44 10.16
N GLY A 305 21.25 -9.98 9.46
CA GLY A 305 22.63 -10.04 9.97
C GLY A 305 22.96 -11.44 10.46
N ASN A 306 23.59 -11.52 11.65
CA ASN A 306 24.00 -12.78 12.28
C ASN A 306 22.87 -13.48 13.09
N ILE A 307 21.59 -13.22 12.80
CA ILE A 307 20.46 -13.81 13.55
C ILE A 307 20.32 -15.33 13.26
N TYR A 308 20.87 -15.81 12.16
CA TYR A 308 20.90 -17.24 11.80
C TYR A 308 22.02 -18.01 12.51
N ASN A 309 21.97 -18.11 13.86
CA ASN A 309 22.98 -18.79 14.66
C ASN A 309 22.53 -20.16 15.20
N SER A 310 21.45 -20.76 14.67
CA SER A 310 21.12 -22.14 15.01
C SER A 310 21.79 -23.11 14.03
N GLU A 311 22.30 -24.23 14.51
CA GLU A 311 22.92 -25.28 13.66
C GLU A 311 21.97 -25.77 12.57
N ASP A 312 20.66 -25.73 12.79
CA ASP A 312 19.64 -26.09 11.80
C ASP A 312 19.51 -25.06 10.65
N ASP A 313 19.91 -23.79 10.86
CA ASP A 313 19.80 -22.75 9.86
C ASP A 313 20.97 -22.76 8.87
N HIS A 314 22.13 -23.32 9.24
CA HIS A 314 23.30 -23.46 8.35
C HIS A 314 23.05 -24.39 7.18
N LYS A 315 22.06 -25.31 7.28
CA LYS A 315 21.65 -26.23 6.20
C LYS A 315 20.62 -25.62 5.23
N LYS A 316 20.10 -24.45 5.49
CA LYS A 316 19.04 -23.82 4.69
C LYS A 316 19.61 -22.67 3.88
N LEU A 317 19.17 -22.54 2.64
CA LEU A 317 19.52 -21.42 1.77
C LEU A 317 19.03 -20.08 2.37
N THR A 318 19.97 -19.21 2.77
CA THR A 318 19.66 -17.88 3.33
C THR A 318 19.09 -16.94 2.27
N GLU A 319 18.45 -15.85 2.68
CA GLU A 319 17.94 -14.82 1.74
C GLU A 319 19.07 -14.20 0.93
N LYS A 320 20.17 -13.89 1.58
CA LYS A 320 21.38 -13.35 0.94
C LYS A 320 21.96 -14.30 -0.10
N ALA A 321 22.09 -15.58 0.22
CA ALA A 321 22.59 -16.59 -0.72
C ALA A 321 21.63 -16.75 -1.90
N ALA A 322 20.31 -16.78 -1.69
CA ALA A 322 19.32 -16.84 -2.75
C ALA A 322 19.35 -15.61 -3.67
N ALA A 323 19.54 -14.41 -3.10
CA ALA A 323 19.72 -13.19 -3.88
C ALA A 323 20.98 -13.25 -4.76
N ARG A 324 22.11 -13.73 -4.21
CA ARG A 324 23.36 -13.92 -4.96
C ARG A 324 23.22 -14.95 -6.10
N ILE A 325 22.57 -16.10 -5.84
CA ILE A 325 22.29 -17.10 -6.88
C ILE A 325 21.46 -16.49 -8.01
N THR A 326 20.39 -15.76 -7.66
CA THR A 326 19.52 -15.09 -8.64
C THR A 326 20.30 -14.05 -9.43
N SER A 327 21.08 -13.22 -8.75
CA SER A 327 21.91 -12.18 -9.38
C SER A 327 22.93 -12.78 -10.34
N SER A 328 23.65 -13.82 -9.93
CA SER A 328 24.63 -14.52 -10.76
C SER A 328 23.99 -15.11 -12.02
N LYS A 329 22.83 -15.80 -11.86
CA LYS A 329 22.09 -16.38 -12.97
C LYS A 329 21.63 -15.33 -13.98
N LEU A 330 21.19 -14.17 -13.50
CA LEU A 330 20.69 -13.06 -14.31
C LEU A 330 21.77 -12.04 -14.72
N LYS A 331 23.02 -12.24 -14.28
CA LYS A 331 24.17 -11.36 -14.56
C LYS A 331 23.94 -9.90 -14.18
N THR A 332 23.26 -9.67 -13.04
CA THR A 332 22.96 -8.32 -12.56
C THR A 332 24.16 -7.68 -11.85
N SER A 333 24.20 -6.35 -11.79
CA SER A 333 25.11 -5.61 -10.92
C SER A 333 24.52 -5.58 -9.52
N HIS A 334 24.94 -6.52 -8.66
CA HIS A 334 24.31 -6.73 -7.36
C HIS A 334 24.96 -5.91 -6.26
N HIS A 335 24.14 -5.18 -5.52
CA HIS A 335 24.56 -4.37 -4.38
C HIS A 335 23.95 -4.94 -3.12
N GLU A 336 24.76 -5.12 -2.09
CA GLU A 336 24.33 -5.57 -0.77
C GLU A 336 24.64 -4.50 0.27
N PHE A 337 23.75 -4.29 1.20
CA PHE A 337 24.05 -3.49 2.37
C PHE A 337 23.33 -4.03 3.61
N GLN A 338 23.94 -3.75 4.76
CA GLN A 338 23.46 -4.20 6.05
C GLN A 338 22.40 -3.24 6.57
N PHE A 339 21.30 -3.77 7.11
CA PHE A 339 20.35 -2.98 7.86
C PHE A 339 21.01 -2.38 9.10
N ASP A 340 20.95 -1.07 9.25
CA ASP A 340 21.49 -0.38 10.41
C ASP A 340 20.43 -0.20 11.49
N HIS A 341 20.51 -1.03 12.54
CA HIS A 341 19.59 -0.98 13.67
C HIS A 341 19.71 0.31 14.49
N LYS A 342 20.87 0.96 14.50
CA LYS A 342 21.12 2.21 15.22
C LYS A 342 20.40 3.41 14.60
N GLU A 343 20.14 3.37 13.29
CA GLU A 343 19.37 4.40 12.60
C GLU A 343 17.84 4.27 12.81
N THR A 344 17.37 3.13 13.33
CA THR A 344 15.94 2.87 13.50
C THR A 344 15.20 3.91 14.34
N PRO A 345 15.67 4.33 15.52
CA PRO A 345 15.00 5.35 16.31
C PRO A 345 14.87 6.69 15.57
N LYS A 346 15.93 7.12 14.92
CA LYS A 346 15.95 8.36 14.15
C LYS A 346 14.99 8.33 12.96
N ILE A 347 14.98 7.22 12.22
CA ILE A 347 14.06 7.01 11.09
C ILE A 347 12.61 7.03 11.58
N LEU A 348 12.31 6.37 12.70
CA LEU A 348 10.97 6.36 13.26
C LEU A 348 10.51 7.77 13.67
N LEU A 349 11.39 8.52 14.33
CA LEU A 349 11.10 9.90 14.72
C LEU A 349 10.86 10.79 13.50
N ASP A 350 11.64 10.63 12.42
CA ASP A 350 11.45 11.35 11.17
C ASP A 350 10.12 10.98 10.49
N LEU A 351 9.83 9.70 10.37
CA LEU A 351 8.55 9.22 9.85
C LEU A 351 7.36 9.76 10.65
N SER A 352 7.46 9.75 11.99
CA SER A 352 6.37 10.20 12.87
C SER A 352 6.05 11.68 12.76
N LYS A 353 7.01 12.52 12.32
CA LYS A 353 6.80 13.96 12.10
C LYS A 353 5.92 14.25 10.89
N ASN A 354 6.00 13.41 9.86
CA ASN A 354 5.40 13.65 8.55
C ASN A 354 4.27 12.67 8.22
N CYS A 355 4.19 11.54 8.92
CA CYS A 355 3.18 10.52 8.70
C CYS A 355 2.21 10.47 9.88
N PHE A 356 1.06 11.10 9.71
CA PHE A 356 -0.05 11.06 10.65
C PHE A 356 -1.03 9.93 10.28
N ASP A 357 -0.49 8.75 9.99
CA ASP A 357 -1.24 7.57 9.59
C ASP A 357 -0.57 6.31 10.18
N CYS A 358 -1.10 5.13 9.90
CA CYS A 358 -0.59 3.87 10.43
C CYS A 358 0.85 3.59 9.98
N MET A 359 1.80 3.55 10.92
CA MET A 359 3.22 3.25 10.69
C MET A 359 3.70 2.11 11.57
N PHE A 360 2.91 1.07 11.69
CA PHE A 360 3.10 0.08 12.77
C PHE A 360 3.98 -1.09 12.40
N GLU A 361 4.50 -1.13 11.18
CA GLU A 361 5.29 -2.26 10.68
C GLU A 361 6.75 -1.86 10.47
N ALA A 362 7.68 -2.78 10.78
CA ALA A 362 9.11 -2.59 10.53
C ALA A 362 9.43 -2.36 9.04
N GLY A 363 8.56 -2.78 8.14
CA GLY A 363 8.68 -2.54 6.71
C GLY A 363 8.81 -1.06 6.34
N PHE A 364 8.19 -0.15 7.10
CA PHE A 364 8.36 1.30 6.89
C PHE A 364 9.81 1.75 7.13
N ILE A 365 10.45 1.22 8.17
CA ILE A 365 11.83 1.55 8.49
C ILE A 365 12.78 0.95 7.45
N MET A 366 12.52 -0.30 7.05
CA MET A 366 13.31 -0.99 6.02
C MET A 366 13.21 -0.29 4.67
N THR A 367 12.02 0.08 4.23
CA THR A 367 11.83 0.82 2.97
C THR A 367 12.49 2.19 3.02
N ARG A 368 12.49 2.87 4.18
CA ARG A 368 13.21 4.14 4.37
C ARG A 368 14.71 3.96 4.28
N GLN A 369 15.31 2.95 4.90
CA GLN A 369 16.75 2.68 4.78
C GLN A 369 17.13 2.31 3.34
N LEU A 370 16.31 1.48 2.69
CA LEU A 370 16.49 1.13 1.27
C LEU A 370 16.51 2.39 0.39
N ALA A 371 15.57 3.30 0.62
CA ALA A 371 15.47 4.56 -0.10
C ALA A 371 16.67 5.50 0.16
N MET A 372 17.18 5.54 1.39
CA MET A 372 18.39 6.30 1.74
C MET A 372 19.62 5.76 0.99
N GLU A 373 19.76 4.44 0.88
CA GLU A 373 20.86 3.82 0.12
C GLU A 373 20.74 4.10 -1.39
N MET A 374 19.52 4.07 -1.92
CA MET A 374 19.29 4.46 -3.33
C MET A 374 19.71 5.90 -3.61
N LYS A 375 19.38 6.82 -2.70
CA LYS A 375 19.77 8.22 -2.82
C LYS A 375 21.29 8.38 -2.85
N LYS A 376 22.04 7.64 -2.01
CA LYS A 376 23.51 7.60 -2.04
C LYS A 376 24.06 7.10 -3.39
N LYS A 377 23.32 6.24 -4.08
CA LYS A 377 23.67 5.70 -5.40
C LYS A 377 23.10 6.50 -6.58
N ASN A 378 22.50 7.66 -6.33
CA ASN A 378 21.86 8.50 -7.35
C ASN A 378 20.80 7.76 -8.18
N LYS A 379 20.07 6.82 -7.57
CA LYS A 379 18.96 6.09 -8.20
C LYS A 379 17.64 6.73 -7.81
N LYS A 380 16.82 7.11 -8.80
CA LYS A 380 15.53 7.78 -8.57
C LYS A 380 14.34 6.80 -8.53
N VAL A 381 14.46 5.61 -9.15
CA VAL A 381 13.36 4.63 -9.27
C VAL A 381 13.79 3.27 -8.76
N ILE A 382 12.92 2.61 -7.98
CA ILE A 382 13.08 1.22 -7.55
C ILE A 382 11.87 0.38 -7.98
N PHE A 383 12.15 -0.83 -8.47
CA PHE A 383 11.15 -1.85 -8.64
C PHE A 383 11.03 -2.72 -7.40
N MET A 384 9.80 -2.84 -6.90
CA MET A 384 9.45 -3.70 -5.77
C MET A 384 8.48 -4.80 -6.21
N SER A 385 8.32 -5.82 -5.37
CA SER A 385 7.57 -7.04 -5.71
C SER A 385 6.27 -7.22 -4.91
N ASP A 386 5.79 -6.17 -4.25
CA ASP A 386 4.52 -6.22 -3.51
C ASP A 386 3.34 -6.45 -4.48
N GLY A 387 2.44 -7.34 -4.11
CA GLY A 387 1.27 -7.72 -4.90
C GLY A 387 1.21 -9.22 -5.25
N LEU A 388 2.33 -9.91 -5.43
CA LEU A 388 2.30 -11.32 -5.84
C LEU A 388 1.88 -12.27 -4.70
N ASP A 389 2.24 -11.97 -3.46
CA ASP A 389 1.76 -12.68 -2.28
C ASP A 389 0.23 -12.59 -2.16
N GLU A 390 -0.30 -11.41 -2.34
CA GLU A 390 -1.73 -11.12 -2.27
C GLU A 390 -2.51 -11.83 -3.37
N LEU A 391 -1.92 -11.98 -4.54
CA LEU A 391 -2.56 -12.59 -5.71
C LEU A 391 -2.44 -14.12 -5.73
N LEU A 392 -1.31 -14.69 -5.33
CA LEU A 392 -1.06 -16.13 -5.39
C LEU A 392 -1.06 -16.81 -4.01
N GLY A 393 -1.30 -16.06 -2.95
CA GLY A 393 -1.45 -16.52 -1.58
C GLY A 393 -0.15 -16.56 -0.78
N TYR A 394 -0.28 -16.27 0.50
CA TYR A 394 0.75 -16.46 1.51
C TYR A 394 0.83 -17.95 1.92
N ALA A 395 1.95 -18.36 2.51
CA ALA A 395 2.08 -19.72 3.04
C ALA A 395 0.97 -20.07 4.05
N ASP A 396 0.55 -19.07 4.79
CA ASP A 396 -0.47 -19.20 5.83
C ASP A 396 -1.90 -19.23 5.25
N ASP A 397 -2.12 -18.67 4.08
CA ASP A 397 -3.40 -18.74 3.35
C ASP A 397 -3.72 -20.17 2.91
N TYR A 398 -2.71 -21.02 2.75
CA TYR A 398 -2.91 -22.44 2.49
C TYR A 398 -3.77 -23.11 3.58
N GLN A 399 -3.54 -22.77 4.84
CA GLN A 399 -4.32 -23.34 5.96
C GLN A 399 -5.77 -22.88 5.89
N SER A 400 -6.01 -21.60 5.62
CA SER A 400 -7.36 -21.05 5.47
C SER A 400 -8.10 -21.66 4.29
N TRP A 401 -7.41 -21.84 3.16
CA TRP A 401 -7.93 -22.49 1.96
C TRP A 401 -8.24 -23.98 2.23
N GLU A 402 -7.34 -24.72 2.88
CA GLU A 402 -7.53 -26.12 3.24
C GLU A 402 -8.71 -26.27 4.19
N GLN A 403 -8.83 -25.41 5.21
CA GLN A 403 -9.97 -25.38 6.12
C GLN A 403 -11.29 -25.14 5.39
N ASN A 404 -11.33 -24.16 4.47
CA ASN A 404 -12.53 -23.88 3.68
C ASN A 404 -12.98 -25.10 2.86
N LYS A 405 -12.05 -25.82 2.26
CA LYS A 405 -12.30 -27.08 1.55
C LYS A 405 -12.98 -28.14 2.46
N TYR A 406 -12.49 -28.28 3.69
CA TYR A 406 -13.06 -29.20 4.66
C TYR A 406 -14.45 -28.79 5.14
N PHE A 407 -14.72 -27.49 5.27
CA PHE A 407 -16.00 -26.96 5.73
C PHE A 407 -17.12 -27.10 4.70
N ASN A 408 -16.78 -27.04 3.43
CA ASN A 408 -17.73 -27.22 2.33
C ASN A 408 -17.99 -28.68 1.98
N SER A 409 -17.18 -29.61 2.51
CA SER A 409 -17.47 -31.04 2.43
C SER A 409 -18.44 -31.42 3.57
N ASN A 410 -19.58 -32.04 3.26
CA ASN A 410 -20.62 -32.47 4.20
C ASN A 410 -20.15 -33.52 5.25
N ASN A 411 -19.06 -33.33 5.93
CA ASN A 411 -18.42 -34.28 6.81
C ASN A 411 -18.82 -34.00 8.27
N LEU A 412 -19.65 -34.84 8.82
CA LEU A 412 -20.22 -34.81 10.21
C LEU A 412 -19.16 -34.69 11.32
N LYS A 413 -17.91 -35.19 11.12
CA LYS A 413 -16.80 -35.08 12.07
C LYS A 413 -16.32 -33.63 12.24
N LEU A 414 -16.57 -32.77 11.27
CA LEU A 414 -16.22 -31.36 11.28
C LEU A 414 -17.25 -30.48 11.96
N SER A 415 -18.52 -30.89 11.97
CA SER A 415 -19.55 -30.20 12.73
C SER A 415 -19.30 -30.26 14.23
N ALA A 416 -18.72 -31.36 14.72
CA ALA A 416 -18.28 -31.50 16.12
C ALA A 416 -17.08 -30.60 16.42
N SER A 417 -16.10 -30.48 15.51
CA SER A 417 -14.94 -29.60 15.73
C SER A 417 -15.30 -28.10 15.77
N ARG A 418 -16.41 -27.69 15.11
CA ARG A 418 -16.98 -26.33 15.22
C ARG A 418 -17.39 -26.02 16.66
N LEU A 419 -18.05 -26.93 17.34
CA LEU A 419 -18.48 -26.78 18.74
C LEU A 419 -17.28 -26.67 19.70
N PHE A 420 -16.22 -27.45 19.46
CA PHE A 420 -15.03 -27.47 20.33
C PHE A 420 -14.06 -26.31 20.09
N SER A 421 -14.01 -25.69 18.90
CA SER A 421 -13.05 -24.62 18.59
C SER A 421 -13.51 -23.22 19.02
N THR A 422 -14.72 -23.09 19.57
CA THR A 422 -15.28 -21.80 19.99
C THR A 422 -14.65 -21.25 21.27
N SER A 423 -14.09 -22.10 22.13
CA SER A 423 -13.48 -21.66 23.38
C SER A 423 -11.96 -21.44 23.22
N ARG A 424 -11.44 -20.47 23.97
CA ARG A 424 -10.00 -20.15 24.04
C ARG A 424 -9.17 -21.31 24.57
N PHE A 425 -9.74 -22.02 25.52
CA PHE A 425 -9.11 -23.17 26.20
C PHE A 425 -8.95 -24.35 25.21
N THR A 426 -9.98 -24.71 24.48
CA THR A 426 -9.94 -25.81 23.50
C THR A 426 -9.04 -25.47 22.32
N ARG A 427 -8.99 -24.22 21.84
CA ARG A 427 -8.03 -23.79 20.81
C ARG A 427 -6.58 -23.94 21.29
N SER A 428 -6.28 -23.61 22.56
CA SER A 428 -4.95 -23.77 23.14
C SER A 428 -4.53 -25.24 23.18
N ILE A 429 -5.45 -26.15 23.55
CA ILE A 429 -5.21 -27.60 23.58
C ILE A 429 -4.97 -28.12 22.15
N LEU A 430 -5.79 -27.75 21.18
CA LEU A 430 -5.64 -28.17 19.79
C LEU A 430 -4.30 -27.70 19.18
N ARG A 431 -3.85 -26.49 19.53
CA ARG A 431 -2.51 -26.00 19.14
C ARG A 431 -1.38 -26.83 19.75
N LYS A 432 -1.47 -27.17 21.04
CA LYS A 432 -0.47 -28.01 21.73
C LYS A 432 -0.41 -29.43 21.15
N LEU A 433 -1.53 -29.94 20.67
CA LEU A 433 -1.63 -31.27 20.04
C LEU A 433 -1.24 -31.26 18.55
N GLY A 434 -0.79 -30.13 18.00
CA GLY A 434 -0.47 -30.00 16.57
C GLY A 434 -1.69 -30.07 15.64
N MET A 435 -2.89 -30.00 16.20
CA MET A 435 -4.17 -30.13 15.49
C MET A 435 -4.71 -28.79 14.96
N ASN A 436 -3.83 -27.92 14.47
CA ASN A 436 -4.18 -26.56 14.00
C ASN A 436 -5.26 -26.56 12.90
N LYS A 437 -5.32 -27.61 12.08
CA LYS A 437 -6.35 -27.76 11.04
C LYS A 437 -7.81 -27.82 11.58
N PHE A 438 -7.99 -28.08 12.88
CA PHE A 438 -9.31 -28.12 13.52
C PHE A 438 -9.64 -26.83 14.29
N ILE A 439 -8.75 -25.85 14.31
CA ILE A 439 -8.98 -24.57 14.96
C ILE A 439 -9.72 -23.67 13.97
N ILE A 440 -11.00 -23.40 14.27
CA ILE A 440 -11.83 -22.46 13.50
C ILE A 440 -11.75 -21.11 14.17
N GLU A 441 -11.21 -20.17 13.51
CA GLU A 441 -10.95 -18.87 14.10
C GLU A 441 -12.10 -17.88 13.89
N HIS A 442 -12.97 -18.08 12.87
CA HIS A 442 -14.19 -17.27 12.63
C HIS A 442 -15.39 -18.12 12.23
N PRO A 443 -16.14 -18.70 13.20
CA PRO A 443 -17.14 -19.73 12.91
C PRO A 443 -18.49 -19.23 12.34
N LYS A 444 -18.70 -17.93 12.11
CA LYS A 444 -20.08 -17.42 11.94
C LYS A 444 -20.42 -16.65 10.67
N LYS A 445 -19.47 -16.37 9.74
CA LYS A 445 -19.85 -15.75 8.45
C LYS A 445 -19.04 -16.35 7.30
N ASN A 446 -19.76 -16.85 6.30
CA ASN A 446 -19.19 -17.38 5.05
C ASN A 446 -18.51 -16.29 4.17
N ASP A 447 -18.57 -15.03 4.58
CA ASP A 447 -18.17 -13.87 3.77
C ASP A 447 -16.84 -13.23 4.22
N PHE A 448 -16.13 -13.86 5.15
CA PHE A 448 -14.85 -13.35 5.63
C PHE A 448 -13.70 -13.94 4.82
N TYR A 449 -13.09 -13.14 3.96
CA TYR A 449 -12.09 -13.58 2.98
C TYR A 449 -10.66 -13.13 3.30
N PHE A 450 -10.44 -12.50 4.43
CA PHE A 450 -9.12 -12.08 4.87
C PHE A 450 -8.41 -13.21 5.61
N SER A 451 -7.10 -13.40 5.35
CA SER A 451 -6.36 -14.44 6.08
C SER A 451 -6.39 -14.15 7.58
N PRO A 452 -6.88 -15.10 8.37
CA PRO A 452 -6.93 -14.98 9.82
C PRO A 452 -5.56 -14.71 10.46
N ILE A 453 -4.48 -15.06 9.80
CA ILE A 453 -3.15 -15.09 10.41
C ILE A 453 -2.61 -13.71 10.72
N HIS A 454 -2.92 -12.71 9.88
CA HIS A 454 -2.55 -11.34 10.19
C HIS A 454 -3.41 -10.75 11.33
N SER A 455 -4.64 -11.25 11.52
CA SER A 455 -5.56 -10.75 12.55
C SER A 455 -5.56 -11.52 13.87
N LEU A 456 -5.20 -12.80 13.87
CA LEU A 456 -5.47 -13.70 15.01
C LEU A 456 -4.39 -13.76 16.06
N GLY A 457 -3.12 -13.62 15.67
CA GLY A 457 -2.08 -13.38 16.67
C GLY A 457 -2.38 -12.12 17.50
N ASN A 458 -3.17 -11.22 16.91
CA ASN A 458 -3.61 -9.97 17.52
C ASN A 458 -4.91 -10.11 18.30
N SER A 459 -5.86 -10.95 17.86
CA SER A 459 -7.19 -11.01 18.44
C SER A 459 -7.19 -11.39 19.92
N ASP A 460 -6.34 -12.32 20.32
CA ASP A 460 -6.28 -12.78 21.71
C ASP A 460 -5.74 -11.71 22.63
N PHE A 461 -4.69 -11.00 22.23
CA PHE A 461 -4.14 -9.90 23.04
C PHE A 461 -5.06 -8.69 23.04
N VAL A 462 -5.55 -8.27 21.86
CA VAL A 462 -6.47 -7.13 21.77
C VAL A 462 -7.75 -7.40 22.57
N SER A 463 -8.26 -8.65 22.56
CA SER A 463 -9.40 -9.02 23.40
C SER A 463 -9.14 -9.00 24.89
N MET A 464 -7.87 -9.12 25.31
CA MET A 464 -7.48 -8.97 26.72
C MET A 464 -7.44 -7.52 27.19
N ILE A 465 -7.19 -6.58 26.28
CA ILE A 465 -6.95 -5.17 26.60
C ILE A 465 -8.09 -4.25 26.19
N ILE A 466 -8.86 -4.59 25.14
CA ILE A 466 -9.97 -3.77 24.64
C ILE A 466 -11.31 -4.45 24.90
N ASP A 467 -12.33 -3.68 25.26
CA ASP A 467 -13.69 -4.18 25.39
C ASP A 467 -14.31 -4.36 23.99
N GLN A 468 -14.52 -5.62 23.60
CA GLN A 468 -14.96 -5.99 22.26
C GLN A 468 -16.47 -5.87 22.02
N LYS A 469 -17.29 -5.54 23.05
CA LYS A 469 -18.76 -5.57 22.87
C LYS A 469 -19.23 -4.69 21.73
N ASN A 470 -18.54 -3.57 21.47
CA ASN A 470 -18.93 -2.57 20.47
C ASN A 470 -18.11 -2.64 19.16
N HIS A 471 -17.13 -3.58 19.04
CA HIS A 471 -16.15 -3.53 17.94
C HIS A 471 -16.12 -4.78 17.06
N LYS A 472 -17.04 -5.73 17.27
CA LYS A 472 -17.11 -6.95 16.42
C LYS A 472 -17.36 -6.62 14.96
N ASP A 473 -18.18 -5.61 14.69
CA ASP A 473 -18.54 -5.21 13.33
C ASP A 473 -17.39 -4.56 12.58
N LEU A 474 -16.46 -3.86 13.28
CA LEU A 474 -15.25 -3.30 12.68
C LEU A 474 -14.30 -4.37 12.14
N VAL A 475 -14.10 -5.45 12.89
CA VAL A 475 -13.26 -6.57 12.47
C VAL A 475 -13.88 -7.26 11.25
N PHE A 476 -15.19 -7.37 11.20
CA PHE A 476 -15.90 -7.95 10.06
C PHE A 476 -15.87 -7.04 8.83
N SER A 477 -16.01 -5.73 9.00
CA SER A 477 -16.00 -4.79 7.87
C SER A 477 -14.67 -4.79 7.11
N TYR A 478 -13.55 -5.00 7.81
CA TYR A 478 -12.23 -5.10 7.17
C TYR A 478 -12.05 -6.40 6.36
N GLY A 479 -12.66 -7.49 6.80
CA GLY A 479 -12.56 -8.81 6.16
C GLY A 479 -13.51 -9.03 4.98
N THR A 480 -14.52 -8.17 4.78
CA THR A 480 -15.47 -8.27 3.67
C THR A 480 -14.97 -7.61 2.40
N ILE A 481 -15.39 -8.07 1.24
CA ILE A 481 -15.15 -7.41 -0.04
C ILE A 481 -16.18 -6.28 -0.20
N ASP A 482 -15.79 -5.19 -0.88
CA ASP A 482 -16.67 -4.06 -1.14
C ASP A 482 -17.85 -4.49 -2.05
N ASN A 483 -19.06 -4.01 -1.75
CA ASN A 483 -20.30 -4.34 -2.48
C ASN A 483 -20.26 -4.02 -3.98
N ILE A 484 -19.30 -3.20 -4.42
CA ILE A 484 -19.08 -2.98 -5.87
C ILE A 484 -18.72 -4.26 -6.65
N TYR A 485 -18.40 -5.34 -5.94
CA TYR A 485 -18.04 -6.65 -6.51
C TYR A 485 -19.12 -7.72 -6.30
N ASP A 486 -20.32 -7.40 -5.79
CA ASP A 486 -21.38 -8.38 -5.49
C ASP A 486 -21.79 -9.21 -6.70
N ASP A 487 -21.71 -8.64 -7.91
CA ASP A 487 -21.96 -9.31 -9.18
C ASP A 487 -20.88 -10.37 -9.52
N ILE A 488 -19.65 -10.17 -9.09
CA ILE A 488 -18.49 -11.00 -9.41
C ILE A 488 -18.24 -12.06 -8.33
N ILE A 489 -18.39 -11.69 -7.05
CA ILE A 489 -18.06 -12.53 -5.88
C ILE A 489 -18.71 -13.91 -5.95
N LYS A 490 -19.95 -14.01 -6.41
CA LYS A 490 -20.70 -15.28 -6.53
C LYS A 490 -20.04 -16.29 -7.47
N HIS A 491 -19.23 -15.83 -8.41
CA HIS A 491 -18.53 -16.65 -9.40
C HIS A 491 -17.09 -17.01 -8.97
N LEU A 492 -16.59 -16.39 -7.92
CA LEU A 492 -15.24 -16.62 -7.40
C LEU A 492 -15.22 -17.76 -6.38
N ASN A 493 -14.19 -18.59 -6.43
CA ASN A 493 -13.91 -19.54 -5.36
C ASN A 493 -13.25 -18.82 -4.15
N PHE A 494 -13.02 -19.54 -3.05
CA PHE A 494 -12.50 -18.96 -1.81
C PHE A 494 -11.13 -18.29 -1.99
N SER A 495 -10.19 -18.91 -2.70
CA SER A 495 -8.85 -18.34 -2.89
C SER A 495 -8.86 -17.11 -3.78
N GLN A 496 -9.75 -17.07 -4.76
CA GLN A 496 -9.97 -15.92 -5.64
C GLN A 496 -10.59 -14.74 -4.87
N LYS A 497 -11.55 -15.02 -3.98
CA LYS A 497 -12.14 -14.02 -3.08
C LYS A 497 -11.09 -13.44 -2.13
N MET A 498 -10.19 -14.27 -1.59
CA MET A 498 -9.07 -13.80 -0.78
C MET A 498 -8.18 -12.84 -1.57
N ALA A 499 -7.78 -13.20 -2.79
CA ALA A 499 -6.95 -12.35 -3.64
C ALA A 499 -7.65 -11.01 -3.96
N LEU A 500 -8.93 -11.03 -4.28
CA LEU A 500 -9.70 -9.81 -4.53
C LEU A 500 -9.79 -8.94 -3.25
N SER A 501 -9.99 -9.54 -2.08
CA SER A 501 -10.02 -8.82 -0.79
C SER A 501 -8.68 -8.14 -0.50
N TYR A 502 -7.56 -8.82 -0.73
CA TYR A 502 -6.23 -8.23 -0.58
C TYR A 502 -6.03 -7.04 -1.50
N CYS A 503 -6.40 -7.16 -2.78
CA CYS A 503 -6.27 -6.07 -3.75
C CYS A 503 -7.14 -4.85 -3.41
N ASN A 504 -8.28 -5.10 -2.78
CA ASN A 504 -9.24 -4.03 -2.46
C ASN A 504 -8.93 -3.31 -1.13
N LYS A 505 -8.19 -3.93 -0.22
CA LYS A 505 -7.96 -3.40 1.13
C LYS A 505 -6.48 -3.37 1.55
N SER A 506 -5.83 -4.52 1.58
CA SER A 506 -4.46 -4.60 2.13
C SER A 506 -3.44 -3.91 1.25
N LEU A 507 -3.52 -4.09 -0.07
CA LEU A 507 -2.61 -3.43 -0.99
C LEU A 507 -2.73 -1.90 -0.90
N PRO A 508 -3.93 -1.29 -1.08
CA PRO A 508 -4.03 0.17 -1.09
C PRO A 508 -3.81 0.84 0.27
N ASP A 509 -4.16 0.17 1.37
CA ASP A 509 -4.20 0.82 2.70
C ASP A 509 -3.02 0.45 3.61
N TRP A 510 -2.27 -0.60 3.28
CA TRP A 510 -1.09 -1.01 4.04
C TRP A 510 0.18 -1.02 3.18
N PHE A 511 0.27 -1.92 2.17
CA PHE A 511 1.52 -2.09 1.40
C PHE A 511 1.87 -0.87 0.57
N ASN A 512 0.88 -0.27 -0.11
CA ASN A 512 1.10 0.96 -0.89
C ASN A 512 1.39 2.16 0.02
N LEU A 513 0.78 2.21 1.22
CA LEU A 513 1.12 3.22 2.23
C LEU A 513 2.57 3.08 2.68
N ARG A 514 3.03 1.86 2.97
CA ARG A 514 4.42 1.57 3.33
C ARG A 514 5.38 2.05 2.24
N SER A 515 5.10 1.70 1.00
CA SER A 515 5.91 2.11 -0.16
C SER A 515 5.89 3.63 -0.35
N ASP A 516 4.72 4.26 -0.23
CA ASP A 516 4.59 5.72 -0.31
C ASP A 516 5.43 6.41 0.77
N LYS A 517 5.25 6.08 2.04
CA LYS A 517 5.93 6.77 3.14
C LYS A 517 7.42 6.42 3.25
N GLY A 518 7.78 5.18 2.96
CA GLY A 518 9.17 4.74 2.98
C GLY A 518 10.01 5.39 1.88
N PHE A 519 9.58 5.26 0.65
CA PHE A 519 10.35 5.73 -0.51
C PHE A 519 10.16 7.22 -0.78
N PHE A 520 8.93 7.73 -0.81
CA PHE A 520 8.68 9.12 -1.21
C PHE A 520 9.15 10.14 -0.20
N GLY A 521 9.18 9.79 1.06
CA GLY A 521 9.79 10.64 2.07
C GLY A 521 11.28 10.93 1.85
N THR A 522 11.94 10.23 0.89
CA THR A 522 13.33 10.43 0.47
C THR A 522 13.48 10.81 -0.99
N SER A 523 12.40 11.19 -1.68
CA SER A 523 12.41 11.52 -3.10
C SER A 523 12.86 10.34 -4.00
N VAL A 524 12.40 9.14 -3.68
CA VAL A 524 12.59 7.93 -4.49
C VAL A 524 11.22 7.42 -4.95
N GLU A 525 11.11 7.04 -6.21
CA GLU A 525 9.88 6.48 -6.77
C GLU A 525 9.89 4.96 -6.70
N CYS A 526 8.84 4.39 -6.11
CA CYS A 526 8.59 2.95 -6.11
C CYS A 526 7.61 2.60 -7.24
N ARG A 527 7.94 1.59 -8.04
CA ARG A 527 7.09 0.98 -9.07
C ARG A 527 6.80 -0.48 -8.73
N LEU A 528 5.51 -0.83 -8.72
CA LEU A 528 5.00 -2.12 -8.26
C LEU A 528 4.54 -2.94 -9.48
N ILE A 529 5.39 -3.88 -9.91
CA ILE A 529 5.18 -4.63 -11.16
C ILE A 529 3.92 -5.51 -11.09
N PHE A 530 3.64 -6.12 -9.92
CA PHE A 530 2.49 -7.00 -9.75
C PHE A 530 1.17 -6.27 -9.50
N GLN A 531 1.18 -4.94 -9.53
CA GLN A 531 -0.02 -4.10 -9.42
C GLN A 531 -0.47 -3.52 -10.78
N ASP A 532 -0.19 -4.22 -11.85
CA ASP A 532 -0.80 -3.96 -13.15
C ASP A 532 -2.23 -4.49 -13.18
N PRO A 533 -3.26 -3.70 -13.55
CA PRO A 533 -4.65 -4.14 -13.52
C PRO A 533 -4.93 -5.41 -14.34
N LYS A 534 -4.34 -5.54 -15.53
CA LYS A 534 -4.52 -6.70 -16.41
C LYS A 534 -3.91 -7.96 -15.79
N LEU A 535 -2.72 -7.83 -15.20
CA LEU A 535 -2.05 -8.91 -14.46
C LEU A 535 -2.82 -9.31 -13.21
N VAL A 536 -3.32 -8.32 -12.46
CA VAL A 536 -4.13 -8.55 -11.25
C VAL A 536 -5.42 -9.30 -11.59
N GLU A 537 -6.16 -8.86 -12.63
CA GLU A 537 -7.38 -9.54 -13.10
C GLU A 537 -7.09 -10.99 -13.53
N PHE A 538 -6.00 -11.21 -14.26
CA PHE A 538 -5.55 -12.55 -14.69
C PHE A 538 -5.25 -13.45 -13.49
N LEU A 539 -4.46 -12.96 -12.52
CA LEU A 539 -4.05 -13.75 -11.37
C LEU A 539 -5.19 -13.96 -10.36
N ILE A 540 -6.13 -13.03 -10.19
CA ILE A 540 -7.34 -13.25 -9.37
C ILE A 540 -8.16 -14.40 -9.97
N SER A 541 -8.27 -14.50 -11.28
CA SER A 541 -9.04 -15.55 -11.96
C SER A 541 -8.35 -16.91 -11.98
N ALA A 542 -7.07 -16.96 -11.62
CA ALA A 542 -6.28 -18.18 -11.66
C ALA A 542 -6.86 -19.28 -10.73
N PRO A 543 -6.85 -20.56 -11.16
CA PRO A 543 -7.34 -21.68 -10.35
C PRO A 543 -6.44 -21.98 -9.16
N ASP A 544 -7.02 -22.65 -8.15
CA ASP A 544 -6.32 -23.03 -6.91
C ASP A 544 -4.99 -23.73 -7.11
N LYS A 545 -4.87 -24.61 -8.13
CA LYS A 545 -3.63 -25.35 -8.45
C LYS A 545 -2.43 -24.45 -8.78
N MET A 546 -2.67 -23.22 -9.22
CA MET A 546 -1.63 -22.22 -9.45
C MET A 546 -1.17 -21.56 -8.14
N ARG A 547 -2.05 -21.55 -7.15
CA ARG A 547 -1.80 -20.96 -5.83
C ARG A 547 -1.21 -21.94 -4.86
N PHE A 548 -1.89 -23.08 -4.65
CA PHE A 548 -1.66 -23.97 -3.54
C PHE A 548 -1.50 -25.44 -3.98
N SER A 549 -0.46 -26.10 -3.44
CA SER A 549 -0.26 -27.55 -3.55
C SER A 549 0.71 -28.01 -2.47
N ASN A 550 0.49 -29.20 -1.90
CA ASN A 550 1.40 -29.87 -0.98
C ASN A 550 1.94 -28.96 0.15
N LYS A 551 1.05 -28.23 0.81
CA LYS A 551 1.36 -27.28 1.89
C LYS A 551 2.27 -26.11 1.45
N LYS A 552 2.36 -25.84 0.15
CA LYS A 552 3.10 -24.72 -0.42
C LYS A 552 2.15 -23.74 -1.11
N ALA A 553 2.46 -22.46 -1.01
CA ALA A 553 1.80 -21.40 -1.77
C ALA A 553 2.63 -21.00 -2.99
N LYS A 554 2.01 -20.23 -3.90
CA LYS A 554 2.64 -19.66 -5.10
C LYS A 554 3.23 -20.70 -6.06
N ILE A 555 2.53 -21.79 -6.27
CA ILE A 555 3.03 -22.93 -7.07
C ILE A 555 3.47 -22.47 -8.46
N PHE A 556 2.65 -21.63 -9.12
CA PHE A 556 2.96 -21.10 -10.44
C PHE A 556 4.25 -20.26 -10.45
N ALA A 557 4.39 -19.35 -9.50
CA ALA A 557 5.59 -18.51 -9.37
C ALA A 557 6.85 -19.33 -9.04
N ARG A 558 6.72 -20.38 -8.21
CA ARG A 558 7.80 -21.32 -7.91
C ARG A 558 8.28 -22.06 -9.15
N ASN A 559 7.37 -22.50 -10.02
CA ASN A 559 7.71 -23.16 -11.28
C ASN A 559 8.49 -22.22 -12.22
N ILE A 560 8.13 -20.94 -12.27
CA ILE A 560 8.88 -19.93 -13.04
C ILE A 560 10.31 -19.80 -12.50
N VAL A 561 10.47 -19.63 -11.20
CA VAL A 561 11.81 -19.50 -10.58
C VAL A 561 12.64 -20.77 -10.76
N LYS A 562 12.03 -21.97 -10.60
CA LYS A 562 12.69 -23.24 -10.85
C LYS A 562 13.25 -23.33 -12.27
N ASN A 563 12.44 -23.00 -13.27
CA ASN A 563 12.78 -23.16 -14.69
C ASN A 563 13.81 -22.13 -15.19
N PHE A 564 13.77 -20.90 -14.69
CA PHE A 564 14.56 -19.80 -15.26
C PHE A 564 15.71 -19.33 -14.36
N ILE A 565 15.68 -19.64 -13.06
CA ILE A 565 16.68 -19.17 -12.09
C ILE A 565 17.36 -20.35 -11.39
N SER A 566 16.68 -20.99 -10.42
CA SER A 566 17.24 -22.09 -9.63
C SER A 566 16.13 -22.89 -8.95
N GLU A 567 16.30 -24.21 -8.88
CA GLU A 567 15.42 -25.08 -8.11
C GLU A 567 15.53 -24.77 -6.60
N ASP A 568 16.75 -24.56 -6.08
CA ASP A 568 16.97 -24.28 -4.66
C ASP A 568 16.26 -22.99 -4.22
N VAL A 569 16.34 -21.91 -5.03
CA VAL A 569 15.61 -20.66 -4.77
C VAL A 569 14.11 -20.89 -4.81
N SER A 570 13.61 -21.73 -5.73
CA SER A 570 12.17 -22.02 -5.85
C SER A 570 11.62 -22.80 -4.65
N LEU A 571 12.42 -23.68 -4.06
CA LEU A 571 12.05 -24.53 -2.93
C LEU A 571 12.22 -23.84 -1.57
N ARG A 572 12.93 -22.71 -1.53
CA ARG A 572 13.22 -22.00 -0.29
C ARG A 572 11.95 -21.65 0.48
N LYS A 573 11.97 -21.89 1.78
CA LYS A 573 10.92 -21.45 2.70
C LYS A 573 11.00 -19.92 2.83
N LYS A 574 9.87 -19.22 2.72
CA LYS A 574 9.80 -17.78 3.01
C LYS A 574 9.95 -17.62 4.53
N TYR A 575 10.98 -16.92 4.94
CA TYR A 575 11.04 -16.34 6.27
C TYR A 575 10.38 -14.95 6.12
N GLY A 576 9.26 -14.73 6.81
CA GLY A 576 8.68 -13.38 6.85
C GLY A 576 9.77 -12.42 7.34
N GLN A 577 9.69 -11.15 6.99
CA GLN A 577 10.57 -10.15 7.58
C GLN A 577 10.34 -10.21 9.09
N PRO A 578 11.28 -10.80 9.90
CA PRO A 578 11.11 -10.70 11.33
C PRO A 578 11.16 -9.21 11.59
N MET A 579 10.19 -8.74 12.29
CA MET A 579 10.38 -7.45 12.91
C MET A 579 11.68 -7.64 13.69
N ALA A 580 12.75 -6.95 13.30
CA ALA A 580 14.06 -6.94 13.97
C ALA A 580 13.94 -6.60 15.48
N GLN A 581 12.75 -6.54 15.93
CA GLN A 581 12.17 -6.11 17.16
C GLN A 581 12.52 -6.97 18.34
N THR A 582 12.75 -8.26 18.15
CA THR A 582 12.89 -9.14 19.30
C THR A 582 14.25 -9.02 19.98
N LYS A 583 15.34 -8.78 19.23
CA LYS A 583 16.69 -8.65 19.82
C LYS A 583 17.07 -7.21 20.16
N ASN A 584 16.72 -6.25 19.33
CA ASN A 584 17.13 -4.84 19.51
C ASN A 584 16.08 -3.98 20.23
N LEU A 585 14.93 -4.55 20.54
CA LEU A 585 13.87 -3.81 21.21
C LEU A 585 14.28 -3.19 22.56
N PRO A 586 15.06 -3.88 23.43
CA PRO A 586 15.48 -3.26 24.71
C PRO A 586 16.30 -1.99 24.51
N GLU A 587 17.16 -1.94 23.49
CA GLU A 587 17.93 -0.75 23.15
C GLU A 587 17.03 0.37 22.64
N TRP A 588 16.14 0.06 21.69
CA TRP A 588 15.17 1.03 21.15
C TRP A 588 14.16 1.47 22.23
N GLU A 589 13.73 0.53 23.11
CA GLU A 589 12.84 0.88 24.22
C GLU A 589 13.45 1.92 25.14
N LYS A 590 14.76 1.81 25.42
CA LYS A 590 15.51 2.78 26.22
C LYS A 590 15.70 4.10 25.48
N GLU A 591 16.20 4.07 24.23
CA GLU A 591 16.51 5.27 23.45
C GLU A 591 15.25 6.09 23.11
N LEU A 592 14.16 5.44 22.75
CA LEU A 592 12.89 6.08 22.42
C LEU A 592 12.00 6.34 23.64
N ASN A 593 12.41 5.89 24.82
CA ASN A 593 11.62 5.93 26.05
C ASN A 593 10.17 5.41 25.85
N ILE A 594 10.07 4.25 25.18
CA ILE A 594 8.78 3.69 24.71
C ILE A 594 7.82 3.48 25.88
N LYS A 595 8.31 2.88 26.97
CA LYS A 595 7.51 2.56 28.16
C LYS A 595 6.87 3.80 28.76
N ASP A 596 7.65 4.83 29.06
CA ASP A 596 7.15 6.04 29.72
C ASP A 596 6.31 6.89 28.74
N THR A 597 6.67 6.90 27.46
CA THR A 597 5.86 7.56 26.43
C THR A 597 4.45 6.98 26.38
N ILE A 598 4.30 5.66 26.39
CA ILE A 598 2.99 5.00 26.42
C ILE A 598 2.31 5.22 27.79
N ALA A 599 3.05 5.06 28.91
CA ALA A 599 2.50 5.16 30.25
C ALA A 599 1.89 6.53 30.56
N ASN A 600 2.50 7.59 30.01
CA ASN A 600 2.07 8.98 30.22
C ASN A 600 1.12 9.48 29.10
N SER A 601 0.68 8.60 28.23
CA SER A 601 -0.21 8.96 27.12
C SER A 601 -1.68 8.99 27.53
N ASP A 602 -2.44 9.93 26.97
CA ASP A 602 -3.89 9.96 27.07
C ASP A 602 -4.59 8.82 26.34
N ILE A 603 -3.87 7.97 25.62
CA ILE A 603 -4.42 6.86 24.82
C ILE A 603 -5.30 5.93 25.67
N PHE A 604 -4.95 5.76 26.96
CA PHE A 604 -5.73 4.93 27.88
C PHE A 604 -7.05 5.57 28.33
N ASN A 605 -7.20 6.89 28.14
CA ASN A 605 -8.44 7.62 28.43
C ASN A 605 -9.34 7.71 27.21
N ILE A 606 -8.75 7.66 26.00
CA ILE A 606 -9.45 7.81 24.72
C ILE A 606 -10.01 6.48 24.25
N LEU A 607 -9.24 5.40 24.36
CA LEU A 607 -9.65 4.07 23.87
C LEU A 607 -10.36 3.25 24.95
N PRO A 608 -11.29 2.38 24.58
CA PRO A 608 -12.05 1.54 25.50
C PRO A 608 -11.20 0.38 26.06
N PHE A 609 -10.14 0.71 26.77
CA PHE A 609 -9.30 -0.27 27.42
C PHE A 609 -9.97 -0.89 28.64
N LYS A 610 -9.80 -2.19 28.81
CA LYS A 610 -10.19 -2.89 30.03
C LYS A 610 -9.35 -2.44 31.22
N LYS A 611 -9.95 -2.47 32.43
CA LYS A 611 -9.23 -2.22 33.68
C LYS A 611 -7.96 -3.09 33.75
N GLY A 612 -6.82 -2.50 34.08
CA GLY A 612 -5.52 -3.17 34.14
C GLY A 612 -4.84 -3.41 32.79
N ALA A 613 -5.38 -2.88 31.69
CA ALA A 613 -4.76 -3.01 30.36
C ALA A 613 -3.39 -2.31 30.29
N LYS A 614 -3.28 -1.14 30.93
CA LYS A 614 -2.03 -0.37 30.98
C LYS A 614 -0.90 -1.18 31.58
N GLU A 615 -1.12 -1.80 32.74
CA GLU A 615 -0.12 -2.65 33.41
C GLU A 615 0.28 -3.84 32.56
N LYS A 616 -0.68 -4.48 31.89
CA LYS A 616 -0.39 -5.63 31.01
C LYS A 616 0.43 -5.24 29.79
N ILE A 617 0.21 -4.05 29.24
CA ILE A 617 0.94 -3.56 28.06
C ILE A 617 2.36 -3.17 28.45
N ILE A 618 2.54 -2.51 29.59
CA ILE A 618 3.82 -1.95 30.02
C ILE A 618 4.72 -3.01 30.68
N ASN A 619 4.13 -4.03 31.32
CA ASN A 619 4.86 -5.05 32.07
C ASN A 619 5.57 -6.04 31.14
N PRO A 620 6.91 -6.19 31.24
CA PRO A 620 7.68 -7.14 30.41
C PRO A 620 7.28 -8.60 30.58
N LYS A 621 6.69 -8.98 31.73
CA LYS A 621 6.25 -10.35 32.02
C LYS A 621 5.24 -10.92 31.01
N TYR A 622 4.46 -10.05 30.36
CA TYR A 622 3.45 -10.47 29.38
C TYR A 622 3.99 -10.58 27.96
N GLY A 623 5.32 -10.56 27.78
CA GLY A 623 5.99 -10.59 26.48
C GLY A 623 5.69 -9.32 25.71
N PHE A 624 6.54 -8.95 24.72
CA PHE A 624 6.22 -7.86 23.96
C PHE A 624 5.79 -8.11 22.83
N ASN A 625 5.47 -7.58 21.96
CA ASN A 625 5.75 -6.28 22.02
C ASN A 625 5.47 -5.50 20.76
N LYS A 626 4.78 -6.16 19.82
CA LYS A 626 4.14 -5.65 18.65
C LYS A 626 3.16 -4.52 19.02
N TYR A 627 2.45 -4.69 20.13
CA TYR A 627 1.44 -3.73 20.60
C TYR A 627 2.04 -2.54 21.30
N LYS A 628 3.13 -2.71 22.06
CA LYS A 628 3.88 -1.57 22.57
C LYS A 628 4.35 -0.68 21.43
N TRP A 629 4.85 -1.29 20.34
CA TRP A 629 5.30 -0.56 19.17
C TRP A 629 4.15 0.20 18.51
N ILE A 630 3.01 -0.48 18.26
CA ILE A 630 1.81 0.15 17.70
C ILE A 630 1.35 1.33 18.57
N LEU A 631 1.19 1.09 19.88
CA LEU A 631 0.75 2.12 20.81
C LEU A 631 1.75 3.26 20.93
N TYR A 632 3.04 2.97 20.89
CA TYR A 632 4.07 4.00 20.83
C TYR A 632 3.94 4.87 19.59
N CYS A 633 3.79 4.29 18.42
CA CYS A 633 3.61 5.05 17.17
C CYS A 633 2.34 5.91 17.20
N ILE A 634 1.22 5.37 17.70
CA ILE A 634 -0.02 6.12 17.88
C ILE A 634 0.17 7.28 18.87
N THR A 635 0.79 7.00 20.01
CA THR A 635 1.09 8.04 21.03
C THR A 635 1.96 9.15 20.47
N ARG A 636 2.98 8.80 19.65
CA ARG A 636 3.83 9.80 18.97
C ARG A 636 3.00 10.64 17.98
N THR A 637 2.10 10.02 17.24
CA THR A 637 1.17 10.75 16.35
C THR A 637 0.31 11.73 17.16
N MET A 638 -0.27 11.29 18.28
CA MET A 638 -1.06 12.15 19.18
C MET A 638 -0.24 13.33 19.73
N ASN A 639 0.99 13.08 20.17
CA ASN A 639 1.87 14.12 20.69
C ASN A 639 2.24 15.14 19.60
N ASN A 640 2.52 14.67 18.38
CA ASN A 640 2.79 15.56 17.26
C ASN A 640 1.56 16.39 16.86
N LEU A 641 0.35 15.84 17.01
CA LEU A 641 -0.88 16.62 16.82
C LEU A 641 -1.05 17.75 17.83
N LYS A 642 -0.59 17.56 19.08
CA LYS A 642 -0.63 18.61 20.13
C LYS A 642 0.44 19.68 19.92
N LEU A 643 1.60 19.32 19.38
CA LEU A 643 2.76 20.21 19.21
C LEU A 643 2.73 21.05 17.93
N ASN A 644 2.05 20.58 16.87
CA ASN A 644 1.91 21.27 15.59
C ASN A 644 0.56 21.95 15.48
#